data_e9d5a6faf51ebcc6ae6c999bcbe7fa29
#
_entry.id   e9d5a6faf51ebcc6ae6c999bcbe7fa29
#
_cell.length_a   1.000
_cell.length_b   1.000
_cell.length_c   1.000
_cell.angle_alpha   90.00
_cell.angle_beta   90.00
_cell.angle_gamma   90.00
#
_symmetry.space_group_name_H-M   'P 1'
#
loop_
_entity.id
_entity.type
_entity.pdbx_description
1 polymer ?
#
loop_
_entity_poly.entity_id
_entity_poly.type
_entity_poly.pdbx_seq_one_letter_code
_entity_poly.pdbx_strand_id
1 'polypeptide(L)'
;MGVFDLFGKKKDRVVLIVQCRLSSTRLPRKALLPLGGFSILEWVLASMKKVPCDAYYLAVDSESAPELEFAAKKCGWNFFAGSKEDVLDRFCKTIEVSKADIVVRATADNPFLFYDAASELLEEYKKRKASSSVDYITWTGLPHGSGIEIFSAQALLEASKLRNLTAEDHEHVGPALYKHQDHFNCLFLKSPSAYHYPDLRTTIDTASDYRRALAFVRAVSSNKAKTTDTLLKKNILEPYTSKEIIRGMQIASVKYPMILIPSTKKGAGTGHLRRCLDLACKTGADIYVPEDCGLEQAKTLLEEAYTEGLQKWQLVSSLENISSYNLAVTDLFRTDEAEAKKISMQCPVASIDEGALETEWADYLLDIIPSLGYTRKPNLAEPGFIILPKNRRSEEERSAKIHTALVVLGGEDPASLAFPSAIALAECGLYVTAIAGDASKAKSLQDQVPENLSKYIRVIEPVINLREKLFEFDLVVTHYGFTAFEASAAGCAVILLGTTPLHESLAEKYSFKCVQASLINKESFQKLLADKKSLYRDIKENGIHELDSFMLNLSQGTNLNCPVCREEKKSWPKDPLIARTPERTFRRCQKCGMLYMSWTIQSHQTEYNHDYFYDDYKKQYGKTYQDDFENIKAQCVRRVSIIDFIYRRGHSSVT
;
A
#
# COMPACT_ATOMS: atom_id res chain seq x y z
N MET A 1 -65.21 24.73 -36.96
CA MET A 1 -64.86 23.52 -36.23
C MET A 1 -63.59 22.99 -36.87
N GLY A 2 -62.47 23.32 -36.27
CA GLY A 2 -61.14 22.97 -36.79
C GLY A 2 -60.71 21.60 -36.33
N VAL A 3 -60.35 20.77 -37.30
CA VAL A 3 -59.67 19.50 -37.12
C VAL A 3 -58.16 19.81 -37.02
N PHE A 4 -57.68 20.18 -35.85
CA PHE A 4 -56.27 20.37 -35.54
C PHE A 4 -56.03 20.05 -34.06
N ASP A 5 -55.89 18.76 -33.74
CA ASP A 5 -55.12 18.28 -32.55
C ASP A 5 -55.04 16.73 -32.56
N LEU A 6 -54.38 16.17 -33.55
CA LEU A 6 -54.15 14.73 -33.69
C LEU A 6 -52.66 14.37 -33.85
N PHE A 7 -51.72 15.29 -33.56
CA PHE A 7 -50.32 14.93 -33.42
C PHE A 7 -49.92 15.09 -31.95
N GLY A 8 -50.14 14.00 -31.17
CA GLY A 8 -49.55 13.91 -29.82
C GLY A 8 -48.08 14.26 -29.92
N LYS A 9 -47.59 15.18 -29.06
CA LYS A 9 -46.16 15.53 -28.97
C LYS A 9 -45.37 14.22 -28.88
N LYS A 10 -44.48 13.96 -29.83
CA LYS A 10 -43.56 12.79 -29.80
C LYS A 10 -42.87 12.78 -28.45
N LYS A 11 -43.02 11.71 -27.69
CA LYS A 11 -42.38 11.55 -26.40
C LYS A 11 -40.86 11.51 -26.61
N ASP A 12 -40.12 12.38 -25.90
CA ASP A 12 -38.64 12.40 -25.92
C ASP A 12 -38.07 11.02 -25.54
N ARG A 13 -37.15 10.53 -26.33
CA ARG A 13 -36.41 9.31 -26.07
C ARG A 13 -35.24 9.58 -25.14
N VAL A 14 -35.29 9.06 -23.92
CA VAL A 14 -34.25 9.18 -22.89
C VAL A 14 -33.28 8.02 -23.01
N VAL A 15 -31.99 8.31 -23.20
CA VAL A 15 -30.94 7.32 -23.29
C VAL A 15 -29.88 7.58 -22.23
N LEU A 16 -29.58 6.54 -21.44
CA LEU A 16 -28.48 6.57 -20.47
C LEU A 16 -27.22 6.00 -21.12
N ILE A 17 -26.14 6.78 -21.08
CA ILE A 17 -24.83 6.43 -21.64
C ILE A 17 -23.81 6.39 -20.52
N VAL A 18 -23.19 5.22 -20.30
CA VAL A 18 -22.04 5.05 -19.43
C VAL A 18 -20.77 5.00 -20.28
N GLN A 19 -19.86 5.93 -20.04
CA GLN A 19 -18.54 5.88 -20.69
C GLN A 19 -17.57 5.00 -19.90
N CYS A 20 -16.76 4.20 -20.61
CA CYS A 20 -15.74 3.34 -20.00
C CYS A 20 -14.48 3.27 -20.88
N ARG A 21 -13.31 3.23 -20.23
CA ARG A 21 -12.02 2.90 -20.86
C ARG A 21 -11.18 2.06 -19.87
N LEU A 22 -10.32 1.18 -20.36
CA LEU A 22 -9.43 0.37 -19.53
C LEU A 22 -8.04 1.00 -19.34
N SER A 23 -7.70 2.04 -20.09
CA SER A 23 -6.42 2.73 -20.10
C SER A 23 -6.25 3.75 -18.94
N SER A 24 -6.64 3.38 -17.72
CA SER A 24 -6.40 4.23 -16.54
C SER A 24 -4.94 4.12 -16.09
N THR A 25 -4.25 5.25 -15.93
CA THR A 25 -2.84 5.31 -15.49
C THR A 25 -2.68 5.17 -13.98
N ARG A 26 -3.56 5.80 -13.19
CA ARG A 26 -3.50 5.80 -11.72
C ARG A 26 -3.98 4.49 -11.08
N LEU A 27 -4.88 3.78 -11.73
CA LEU A 27 -5.40 2.47 -11.30
C LEU A 27 -5.73 1.67 -12.56
N PRO A 28 -4.78 0.88 -13.09
CA PRO A 28 -4.95 0.15 -14.34
C PRO A 28 -6.18 -0.75 -14.33
N ARG A 29 -6.93 -0.74 -15.44
CA ARG A 29 -8.12 -1.61 -15.65
C ARG A 29 -9.17 -1.50 -14.52
N LYS A 30 -9.27 -0.34 -13.86
CA LYS A 30 -10.12 -0.14 -12.66
C LYS A 30 -11.57 -0.60 -12.82
N ALA A 31 -12.17 -0.43 -14.00
CA ALA A 31 -13.54 -0.84 -14.26
C ALA A 31 -13.78 -2.36 -14.09
N LEU A 32 -12.74 -3.18 -14.25
CA LEU A 32 -12.80 -4.65 -14.10
C LEU A 32 -12.37 -5.14 -12.71
N LEU A 33 -11.93 -4.26 -11.82
CA LEU A 33 -11.53 -4.67 -10.47
C LEU A 33 -12.72 -5.27 -9.70
N PRO A 34 -12.50 -6.37 -8.95
CA PRO A 34 -13.55 -7.02 -8.19
C PRO A 34 -13.98 -6.19 -6.97
N LEU A 35 -15.28 -6.01 -6.81
CA LEU A 35 -15.89 -5.30 -5.69
C LEU A 35 -17.10 -6.09 -5.18
N GLY A 36 -16.92 -6.79 -4.04
CA GLY A 36 -18.03 -7.55 -3.43
C GLY A 36 -18.61 -8.67 -4.31
N GLY A 37 -17.78 -9.37 -5.09
CA GLY A 37 -18.18 -10.47 -5.96
C GLY A 37 -18.54 -10.08 -7.40
N PHE A 38 -18.58 -8.78 -7.71
CA PHE A 38 -18.85 -8.22 -9.04
C PHE A 38 -17.74 -7.24 -9.42
N SER A 39 -17.60 -6.88 -10.69
CA SER A 39 -16.68 -5.81 -11.11
C SER A 39 -17.25 -4.42 -10.80
N ILE A 40 -16.36 -3.41 -10.71
CA ILE A 40 -16.79 -2.01 -10.56
C ILE A 40 -17.77 -1.62 -11.67
N LEU A 41 -17.51 -2.02 -12.91
CA LEU A 41 -18.41 -1.75 -14.03
C LEU A 41 -19.79 -2.38 -13.83
N GLU A 42 -19.87 -3.65 -13.37
CA GLU A 42 -21.18 -4.27 -13.11
C GLU A 42 -21.98 -3.52 -12.06
N TRP A 43 -21.35 -2.97 -11.01
CA TRP A 43 -22.02 -2.09 -10.05
C TRP A 43 -22.59 -0.84 -10.70
N VAL A 44 -21.81 -0.17 -11.56
CA VAL A 44 -22.27 1.03 -12.30
C VAL A 44 -23.46 0.70 -13.18
N LEU A 45 -23.34 -0.37 -13.99
CA LEU A 45 -24.40 -0.76 -14.92
C LEU A 45 -25.68 -1.16 -14.18
N ALA A 46 -25.59 -1.91 -13.07
CA ALA A 46 -26.73 -2.29 -12.26
C ALA A 46 -27.40 -1.08 -11.59
N SER A 47 -26.61 -0.15 -11.04
CA SER A 47 -27.11 1.07 -10.43
C SER A 47 -27.85 1.94 -11.46
N MET A 48 -27.22 2.21 -12.59
CA MET A 48 -27.80 3.08 -13.62
C MET A 48 -28.99 2.44 -14.35
N LYS A 49 -29.12 1.11 -14.34
CA LYS A 49 -30.33 0.43 -14.85
C LYS A 49 -31.60 0.73 -14.04
N LYS A 50 -31.47 1.23 -12.80
CA LYS A 50 -32.60 1.68 -11.97
C LYS A 50 -33.16 3.05 -12.39
N VAL A 51 -32.41 3.85 -13.12
CA VAL A 51 -32.87 5.14 -13.65
C VAL A 51 -33.82 4.90 -14.83
N PRO A 52 -35.04 5.49 -14.85
CA PRO A 52 -36.05 5.15 -15.84
C PRO A 52 -35.76 5.77 -17.21
N CYS A 53 -34.94 5.09 -18.03
CA CYS A 53 -34.60 5.46 -19.40
C CYS A 53 -35.15 4.48 -20.43
N ASP A 54 -35.35 4.95 -21.68
CA ASP A 54 -35.88 4.14 -22.78
C ASP A 54 -34.80 3.19 -23.36
N ALA A 55 -33.50 3.53 -23.22
CA ALA A 55 -32.38 2.68 -23.61
C ALA A 55 -31.15 2.97 -22.78
N TYR A 56 -30.24 1.98 -22.73
CA TYR A 56 -28.98 2.02 -21.95
C TYR A 56 -27.83 1.59 -22.84
N TYR A 57 -26.77 2.39 -22.91
CA TYR A 57 -25.59 2.18 -23.73
C TYR A 57 -24.32 2.22 -22.91
N LEU A 58 -23.45 1.23 -23.08
CA LEU A 58 -22.06 1.28 -22.67
C LEU A 58 -21.22 1.77 -23.84
N ALA A 59 -20.70 2.98 -23.77
CA ALA A 59 -19.86 3.60 -24.79
C ALA A 59 -18.37 3.50 -24.44
N VAL A 60 -17.60 2.72 -25.19
CA VAL A 60 -16.21 2.42 -24.89
C VAL A 60 -15.27 2.86 -26.03
N ASP A 61 -13.98 2.96 -25.72
CA ASP A 61 -12.97 3.08 -26.78
C ASP A 61 -12.78 1.73 -27.51
N SER A 62 -12.33 1.81 -28.76
CA SER A 62 -12.18 0.64 -29.61
C SER A 62 -11.15 -0.37 -29.11
N GLU A 63 -10.13 0.04 -28.33
CA GLU A 63 -9.13 -0.86 -27.76
C GLU A 63 -9.70 -1.68 -26.59
N SER A 64 -10.54 -1.05 -25.76
CA SER A 64 -11.19 -1.70 -24.62
C SER A 64 -12.41 -2.57 -25.03
N ALA A 65 -12.90 -2.42 -26.27
CA ALA A 65 -14.13 -3.04 -26.74
C ALA A 65 -14.16 -4.56 -26.60
N PRO A 66 -13.11 -5.35 -26.97
CA PRO A 66 -13.17 -6.81 -26.91
C PRO A 66 -13.45 -7.36 -25.51
N GLU A 67 -12.98 -6.68 -24.47
CA GLU A 67 -13.12 -7.11 -23.08
C GLU A 67 -14.43 -6.62 -22.44
N LEU A 68 -14.93 -5.45 -22.85
CA LEU A 68 -16.09 -4.80 -22.21
C LEU A 68 -17.42 -5.18 -22.85
N GLU A 69 -17.42 -5.66 -24.10
CA GLU A 69 -18.65 -6.04 -24.80
C GLU A 69 -19.41 -7.17 -24.07
N PHE A 70 -18.68 -8.16 -23.57
CA PHE A 70 -19.27 -9.27 -22.81
C PHE A 70 -19.96 -8.77 -21.53
N ALA A 71 -19.34 -7.84 -20.79
CA ALA A 71 -19.92 -7.26 -19.59
C ALA A 71 -21.22 -6.48 -19.89
N ALA A 72 -21.24 -5.69 -20.96
CA ALA A 72 -22.43 -4.99 -21.40
C ALA A 72 -23.59 -5.95 -21.70
N LYS A 73 -23.34 -6.99 -22.52
CA LYS A 73 -24.32 -8.01 -22.88
C LYS A 73 -24.85 -8.75 -21.65
N LYS A 74 -23.97 -9.15 -20.74
CA LYS A 74 -24.34 -9.81 -19.47
C LYS A 74 -25.28 -8.96 -18.62
N CYS A 75 -25.09 -7.64 -18.60
CA CYS A 75 -25.93 -6.70 -17.87
C CYS A 75 -27.18 -6.23 -18.65
N GLY A 76 -27.39 -6.70 -19.87
CA GLY A 76 -28.53 -6.30 -20.72
C GLY A 76 -28.42 -4.85 -21.19
N TRP A 77 -27.23 -4.37 -21.52
CA TRP A 77 -26.93 -3.05 -22.06
C TRP A 77 -26.59 -3.14 -23.54
N ASN A 78 -26.98 -2.11 -24.30
CA ASN A 78 -26.48 -1.90 -25.65
C ASN A 78 -25.01 -1.50 -25.57
N PHE A 79 -24.26 -1.73 -26.64
CA PHE A 79 -22.84 -1.52 -26.71
C PHE A 79 -22.47 -0.62 -27.89
N PHE A 80 -21.55 0.32 -27.67
CA PHE A 80 -21.00 1.16 -28.73
C PHE A 80 -19.50 1.33 -28.52
N ALA A 81 -18.70 1.05 -29.57
CA ALA A 81 -17.26 1.28 -29.58
C ALA A 81 -16.92 2.45 -30.50
N GLY A 82 -16.11 3.40 -30.01
CA GLY A 82 -15.78 4.61 -30.76
C GLY A 82 -14.36 5.13 -30.49
N SER A 83 -14.15 6.42 -30.69
CA SER A 83 -12.86 7.07 -30.53
C SER A 83 -12.28 6.87 -29.13
N LYS A 84 -10.95 6.61 -29.06
CA LYS A 84 -10.20 6.57 -27.80
C LYS A 84 -9.90 7.97 -27.30
N GLU A 85 -9.42 8.83 -28.17
CA GLU A 85 -8.92 10.17 -27.85
C GLU A 85 -10.03 11.21 -27.70
N ASP A 86 -11.18 11.00 -28.35
CA ASP A 86 -12.30 11.94 -28.37
C ASP A 86 -13.57 11.29 -27.79
N VAL A 87 -13.81 11.57 -26.49
CA VAL A 87 -15.00 11.08 -25.79
C VAL A 87 -16.25 11.83 -26.25
N LEU A 88 -16.15 13.10 -26.59
CA LEU A 88 -17.26 13.89 -27.10
C LEU A 88 -17.78 13.32 -28.44
N ASP A 89 -16.89 13.02 -29.38
CA ASP A 89 -17.25 12.35 -30.65
C ASP A 89 -17.91 10.99 -30.39
N ARG A 90 -17.38 10.22 -29.45
CA ARG A 90 -17.97 8.93 -29.06
C ARG A 90 -19.40 9.08 -28.53
N PHE A 91 -19.67 10.12 -27.73
CA PHE A 91 -21.03 10.45 -27.25
C PHE A 91 -21.93 10.86 -28.42
N CYS A 92 -21.49 11.74 -29.32
CA CYS A 92 -22.26 12.19 -30.47
C CYS A 92 -22.67 11.00 -31.36
N LYS A 93 -21.76 10.10 -31.67
CA LYS A 93 -22.06 8.89 -32.45
C LYS A 93 -22.98 7.92 -31.72
N THR A 94 -22.86 7.82 -30.38
CA THR A 94 -23.81 7.01 -29.57
C THR A 94 -25.19 7.62 -29.59
N ILE A 95 -25.34 8.95 -29.58
CA ILE A 95 -26.59 9.67 -29.71
C ILE A 95 -27.26 9.37 -31.06
N GLU A 96 -26.49 9.44 -32.15
CA GLU A 96 -26.99 9.14 -33.50
C GLU A 96 -27.52 7.71 -33.62
N VAL A 97 -26.75 6.72 -33.15
CA VAL A 97 -27.14 5.29 -33.16
C VAL A 97 -28.34 5.02 -32.27
N SER A 98 -28.38 5.62 -31.09
CA SER A 98 -29.46 5.41 -30.11
C SER A 98 -30.72 6.21 -30.40
N LYS A 99 -30.62 7.26 -31.25
CA LYS A 99 -31.68 8.24 -31.53
C LYS A 99 -32.20 8.90 -30.25
N ALA A 100 -31.26 9.29 -29.37
CA ALA A 100 -31.58 9.97 -28.14
C ALA A 100 -32.10 11.38 -28.39
N ASP A 101 -33.11 11.81 -27.64
CA ASP A 101 -33.53 13.22 -27.52
C ASP A 101 -32.97 13.83 -26.23
N ILE A 102 -32.86 13.00 -25.16
CA ILE A 102 -32.29 13.35 -23.84
C ILE A 102 -31.22 12.33 -23.49
N VAL A 103 -30.07 12.80 -23.03
CA VAL A 103 -28.95 11.96 -22.61
C VAL A 103 -28.71 12.09 -21.10
N VAL A 104 -28.63 10.95 -20.43
CA VAL A 104 -28.15 10.83 -19.05
C VAL A 104 -26.73 10.27 -19.10
N ARG A 105 -25.73 11.00 -18.61
CA ARG A 105 -24.32 10.61 -18.64
C ARG A 105 -23.86 10.13 -17.29
N ALA A 106 -23.18 8.99 -17.26
CA ALA A 106 -22.46 8.47 -16.10
C ALA A 106 -21.09 7.91 -16.52
N THR A 107 -20.21 7.70 -15.55
CA THR A 107 -18.84 7.20 -15.77
C THR A 107 -18.62 5.86 -15.06
N ALA A 108 -17.85 4.98 -15.68
CA ALA A 108 -17.67 3.58 -15.25
C ALA A 108 -16.76 3.39 -14.02
N ASP A 109 -16.20 4.45 -13.47
CA ASP A 109 -15.35 4.45 -12.27
C ASP A 109 -16.11 4.81 -10.98
N ASN A 110 -17.43 4.98 -11.08
CA ASN A 110 -18.30 5.43 -9.99
C ASN A 110 -19.31 4.33 -9.59
N PRO A 111 -18.90 3.25 -8.88
CA PRO A 111 -19.79 2.13 -8.52
C PRO A 111 -20.93 2.52 -7.57
N PHE A 112 -20.81 3.68 -6.92
CA PHE A 112 -21.74 4.18 -5.91
C PHE A 112 -22.51 5.43 -6.41
N LEU A 113 -22.94 5.39 -7.66
CA LEU A 113 -23.83 6.41 -8.22
C LEU A 113 -25.19 6.42 -7.48
N PHE A 114 -25.71 7.61 -7.20
CA PHE A 114 -27.01 7.77 -6.56
C PHE A 114 -28.13 7.67 -7.61
N TYR A 115 -28.57 6.44 -7.93
CA TYR A 115 -29.59 6.22 -8.94
C TYR A 115 -30.94 6.83 -8.57
N ASP A 116 -31.25 6.94 -7.28
CA ASP A 116 -32.43 7.63 -6.74
C ASP A 116 -32.36 9.13 -7.02
N ALA A 117 -31.26 9.80 -6.67
CA ALA A 117 -31.02 11.21 -6.98
C ALA A 117 -30.96 11.46 -8.50
N ALA A 118 -30.40 10.52 -9.28
CA ALA A 118 -30.38 10.59 -10.74
C ALA A 118 -31.80 10.54 -11.34
N SER A 119 -32.67 9.70 -10.78
CA SER A 119 -34.06 9.61 -11.21
C SER A 119 -34.84 10.89 -10.90
N GLU A 120 -34.63 11.49 -9.71
CA GLU A 120 -35.22 12.77 -9.35
C GLU A 120 -34.72 13.92 -10.26
N LEU A 121 -33.42 13.95 -10.59
CA LEU A 121 -32.88 14.93 -11.51
C LEU A 121 -33.48 14.82 -12.92
N LEU A 122 -33.71 13.58 -13.39
CA LEU A 122 -34.32 13.34 -14.69
C LEU A 122 -35.76 13.85 -14.74
N GLU A 123 -36.53 13.65 -13.68
CA GLU A 123 -37.90 14.20 -13.60
C GLU A 123 -37.88 15.74 -13.53
N GLU A 124 -36.95 16.31 -12.78
CA GLU A 124 -36.79 17.80 -12.72
C GLU A 124 -36.35 18.35 -14.08
N TYR A 125 -35.47 17.67 -14.82
CA TYR A 125 -35.11 18.05 -16.19
C TYR A 125 -36.32 18.08 -17.12
N LYS A 126 -37.10 16.98 -17.15
CA LYS A 126 -38.33 16.89 -17.98
C LYS A 126 -39.34 17.97 -17.66
N LYS A 127 -39.55 18.27 -16.37
CA LYS A 127 -40.44 19.33 -15.89
C LYS A 127 -40.00 20.69 -16.39
N ARG A 128 -38.71 21.03 -16.28
CA ARG A 128 -38.16 22.31 -16.74
C ARG A 128 -38.16 22.41 -18.26
N LYS A 129 -37.77 21.36 -18.96
CA LYS A 129 -37.82 21.31 -20.43
C LYS A 129 -39.22 21.55 -20.99
N ALA A 130 -40.28 21.20 -20.27
CA ALA A 130 -41.64 21.47 -20.67
C ALA A 130 -42.01 22.97 -20.62
N SER A 131 -41.32 23.78 -19.79
CA SER A 131 -41.59 25.19 -19.57
C SER A 131 -40.52 26.11 -20.15
N SER A 132 -39.31 25.65 -20.35
CA SER A 132 -38.19 26.44 -20.88
C SER A 132 -37.16 25.53 -21.57
N SER A 133 -36.32 26.15 -22.43
CA SER A 133 -35.16 25.43 -22.99
C SER A 133 -34.13 25.15 -21.88
N VAL A 134 -33.78 23.88 -21.68
CA VAL A 134 -32.70 23.47 -20.77
C VAL A 134 -31.80 22.52 -21.55
N ASP A 135 -30.51 22.94 -21.71
CA ASP A 135 -29.55 22.19 -22.50
C ASP A 135 -28.67 21.28 -21.65
N TYR A 136 -28.43 21.64 -20.38
CA TYR A 136 -27.64 20.90 -19.42
C TYR A 136 -28.20 21.10 -18.01
N ILE A 137 -28.19 20.00 -17.20
CA ILE A 137 -28.54 20.08 -15.78
C ILE A 137 -27.72 19.06 -14.96
N THR A 138 -27.32 19.48 -13.79
CA THR A 138 -26.70 18.58 -12.78
C THR A 138 -27.01 19.03 -11.36
N TRP A 139 -26.93 18.12 -10.39
CA TRP A 139 -26.92 18.44 -8.96
C TRP A 139 -25.54 18.87 -8.47
N THR A 140 -25.47 19.93 -7.68
CA THR A 140 -24.28 20.34 -6.93
C THR A 140 -24.37 19.90 -5.47
N GLY A 141 -23.23 19.63 -4.82
CA GLY A 141 -23.17 19.22 -3.40
C GLY A 141 -23.45 17.75 -3.13
N LEU A 142 -23.51 16.91 -4.17
CA LEU A 142 -23.45 15.46 -4.02
C LEU A 142 -22.02 15.02 -3.62
N PRO A 143 -21.86 13.81 -3.02
CA PRO A 143 -20.53 13.21 -2.90
C PRO A 143 -19.81 13.14 -4.23
N HIS A 144 -18.49 13.42 -4.22
CA HIS A 144 -17.70 13.34 -5.45
C HIS A 144 -17.72 11.92 -6.04
N GLY A 145 -18.24 11.78 -7.25
CA GLY A 145 -18.41 10.49 -7.94
C GLY A 145 -19.78 9.84 -7.79
N SER A 146 -20.77 10.47 -7.12
CA SER A 146 -22.12 9.92 -7.01
C SER A 146 -23.13 10.56 -7.98
N GLY A 147 -22.77 11.67 -8.61
CA GLY A 147 -23.64 12.44 -9.50
C GLY A 147 -23.62 11.96 -10.94
N ILE A 148 -24.64 12.44 -11.67
CA ILE A 148 -24.78 12.29 -13.12
C ILE A 148 -25.00 13.65 -13.77
N GLU A 149 -24.87 13.68 -15.09
CA GLU A 149 -25.20 14.85 -15.91
C GLU A 149 -26.35 14.50 -16.86
N ILE A 150 -27.23 15.45 -17.10
CA ILE A 150 -28.32 15.29 -18.08
C ILE A 150 -28.26 16.46 -19.07
N PHE A 151 -28.37 16.15 -20.33
CA PHE A 151 -28.33 17.18 -21.38
C PHE A 151 -29.19 16.84 -22.60
N SER A 152 -29.52 17.87 -23.35
CA SER A 152 -30.16 17.74 -24.65
C SER A 152 -29.20 17.10 -25.65
N ALA A 153 -29.63 16.03 -26.32
CA ALA A 153 -28.86 15.41 -27.39
C ALA A 153 -28.54 16.42 -28.51
N GLN A 154 -29.51 17.26 -28.89
CA GLN A 154 -29.32 18.28 -29.89
C GLN A 154 -28.26 19.32 -29.48
N ALA A 155 -28.35 19.82 -28.24
CA ALA A 155 -27.37 20.77 -27.72
C ALA A 155 -25.94 20.21 -27.74
N LEU A 156 -25.75 18.95 -27.37
CA LEU A 156 -24.41 18.33 -27.43
C LEU A 156 -23.89 18.16 -28.86
N LEU A 157 -24.77 17.80 -29.81
CA LEU A 157 -24.42 17.71 -31.23
C LEU A 157 -24.10 19.10 -31.85
N GLU A 158 -24.71 20.15 -31.33
CA GLU A 158 -24.37 21.55 -31.69
C GLU A 158 -23.05 21.99 -31.05
N ALA A 159 -22.86 21.69 -29.77
CA ALA A 159 -21.60 21.98 -29.05
C ALA A 159 -20.39 21.35 -29.68
N SER A 160 -20.51 20.09 -30.14
CA SER A 160 -19.41 19.38 -30.82
C SER A 160 -18.89 20.02 -32.11
N LYS A 161 -19.64 20.98 -32.68
CA LYS A 161 -19.28 21.71 -33.89
C LYS A 161 -18.65 23.09 -33.62
N LEU A 162 -18.53 23.50 -32.35
CA LEU A 162 -17.90 24.75 -31.98
C LEU A 162 -16.40 24.73 -32.35
N ARG A 163 -15.87 25.87 -32.81
CA ARG A 163 -14.48 25.98 -33.28
C ARG A 163 -13.44 26.13 -32.18
N ASN A 164 -13.87 26.43 -30.95
CA ASN A 164 -13.03 26.78 -29.81
C ASN A 164 -13.04 25.73 -28.70
N LEU A 165 -13.34 24.48 -29.05
CA LEU A 165 -13.29 23.37 -28.10
C LEU A 165 -11.84 23.07 -27.68
N THR A 166 -11.66 22.74 -26.42
CA THR A 166 -10.38 22.38 -25.80
C THR A 166 -10.26 20.86 -25.64
N ALA A 167 -9.07 20.37 -25.32
CA ALA A 167 -8.86 18.94 -25.01
C ALA A 167 -9.76 18.47 -23.84
N GLU A 168 -10.03 19.33 -22.87
CA GLU A 168 -10.93 19.05 -21.74
C GLU A 168 -12.39 18.85 -22.18
N ASP A 169 -12.85 19.61 -23.17
CA ASP A 169 -14.20 19.48 -23.76
C ASP A 169 -14.35 18.12 -24.46
N HIS A 170 -13.31 17.70 -25.18
CA HIS A 170 -13.27 16.40 -25.86
C HIS A 170 -13.19 15.22 -24.86
N GLU A 171 -12.51 15.37 -23.72
CA GLU A 171 -12.37 14.31 -22.73
C GLU A 171 -13.57 14.18 -21.78
N HIS A 172 -14.12 15.30 -21.33
CA HIS A 172 -15.12 15.31 -20.24
C HIS A 172 -16.56 15.52 -20.70
N VAL A 173 -16.82 15.83 -21.95
CA VAL A 173 -18.14 15.99 -22.59
C VAL A 173 -18.96 17.17 -22.05
N GLY A 174 -19.29 17.20 -20.74
CA GLY A 174 -20.05 18.27 -20.09
C GLY A 174 -19.47 19.70 -20.30
N PRO A 175 -18.14 19.89 -20.22
CA PRO A 175 -17.52 21.19 -20.47
C PRO A 175 -17.87 21.81 -21.83
N ALA A 176 -18.08 21.00 -22.87
CA ALA A 176 -18.50 21.48 -24.19
C ALA A 176 -19.84 22.27 -24.15
N LEU A 177 -20.65 22.03 -23.13
CA LEU A 177 -21.89 22.80 -22.89
C LEU A 177 -21.68 23.90 -21.86
N TYR A 178 -21.26 23.55 -20.64
CA TYR A 178 -21.29 24.49 -19.53
C TYR A 178 -20.16 25.53 -19.52
N LYS A 179 -19.13 25.40 -20.33
CA LYS A 179 -18.15 26.46 -20.60
C LYS A 179 -18.63 27.45 -21.65
N HIS A 180 -19.70 27.15 -22.37
CA HIS A 180 -20.28 27.95 -23.43
C HIS A 180 -21.73 28.38 -23.09
N GLN A 181 -21.92 28.92 -21.86
CA GLN A 181 -23.25 29.33 -21.35
C GLN A 181 -23.85 30.53 -22.09
N ASP A 182 -23.07 31.19 -22.93
CA ASP A 182 -23.55 32.20 -23.90
C ASP A 182 -24.38 31.57 -25.04
N HIS A 183 -24.18 30.27 -25.29
CA HIS A 183 -24.91 29.50 -26.32
C HIS A 183 -25.90 28.50 -25.72
N PHE A 184 -25.61 27.97 -24.52
CA PHE A 184 -26.37 26.87 -23.92
C PHE A 184 -26.90 27.22 -22.54
N ASN A 185 -28.18 26.89 -22.29
CA ASN A 185 -28.80 27.09 -20.99
C ASN A 185 -28.44 25.92 -20.02
N CYS A 186 -27.46 26.20 -19.14
CA CYS A 186 -26.91 25.20 -18.20
C CYS A 186 -27.35 25.48 -16.76
N LEU A 187 -27.94 24.51 -16.10
CA LEU A 187 -28.47 24.62 -14.75
C LEU A 187 -27.64 23.76 -13.75
N PHE A 188 -27.13 24.43 -12.73
CA PHE A 188 -26.43 23.84 -11.60
C PHE A 188 -27.31 23.94 -10.35
N LEU A 189 -28.09 22.93 -10.08
CA LEU A 189 -29.05 22.95 -8.98
C LEU A 189 -28.42 22.44 -7.70
N LYS A 190 -28.76 23.07 -6.57
CA LYS A 190 -28.38 22.51 -5.26
C LYS A 190 -29.15 21.22 -5.03
N SER A 191 -28.42 20.16 -4.68
CA SER A 191 -29.05 18.86 -4.38
C SER A 191 -29.98 18.93 -3.17
N PRO A 192 -31.03 18.12 -3.12
CA PRO A 192 -31.84 17.95 -1.92
C PRO A 192 -30.99 17.57 -0.71
N SER A 193 -31.42 17.97 0.48
CA SER A 193 -30.67 17.77 1.74
C SER A 193 -30.34 16.28 2.02
N ALA A 194 -31.18 15.37 1.56
CA ALA A 194 -30.96 13.94 1.68
C ALA A 194 -29.70 13.42 0.93
N TYR A 195 -29.26 14.16 -0.09
CA TYR A 195 -28.12 13.79 -0.94
C TYR A 195 -26.94 14.74 -0.80
N HIS A 196 -27.07 15.84 -0.02
CA HIS A 196 -26.09 16.93 0.07
C HIS A 196 -24.95 16.59 1.03
N TYR A 197 -23.89 15.96 0.53
CA TYR A 197 -22.70 15.54 1.29
C TYR A 197 -21.42 15.80 0.47
N PRO A 198 -21.06 17.07 0.22
CA PRO A 198 -19.94 17.43 -0.66
C PRO A 198 -18.57 16.94 -0.16
N ASP A 199 -18.44 16.71 1.15
CA ASP A 199 -17.18 16.22 1.75
C ASP A 199 -16.97 14.70 1.60
N LEU A 200 -17.97 13.96 1.14
CA LEU A 200 -17.84 12.54 0.87
C LEU A 200 -17.30 12.28 -0.54
N ARG A 201 -16.56 11.21 -0.69
CA ARG A 201 -15.99 10.77 -1.96
C ARG A 201 -16.35 9.31 -2.24
N THR A 202 -16.97 9.05 -3.39
CA THR A 202 -17.47 7.73 -3.81
C THR A 202 -16.82 7.21 -5.09
N THR A 203 -16.10 8.06 -5.85
CA THR A 203 -15.37 7.64 -7.06
C THR A 203 -14.18 6.74 -6.72
N ILE A 204 -13.78 5.90 -7.69
CA ILE A 204 -12.58 5.06 -7.63
C ILE A 204 -11.59 5.51 -8.70
N ASP A 205 -10.63 6.37 -8.31
CA ASP A 205 -9.57 6.84 -9.19
C ASP A 205 -8.22 6.27 -8.83
N THR A 206 -8.04 5.87 -7.58
CA THR A 206 -6.76 5.49 -6.99
C THR A 206 -6.92 4.18 -6.21
N ALA A 207 -5.81 3.52 -5.88
CA ALA A 207 -5.83 2.33 -5.02
C ALA A 207 -6.44 2.62 -3.64
N SER A 208 -6.27 3.84 -3.15
CA SER A 208 -6.87 4.35 -1.92
C SER A 208 -8.40 4.39 -2.01
N ASP A 209 -8.94 4.93 -3.11
CA ASP A 209 -10.39 4.95 -3.33
C ASP A 209 -10.95 3.53 -3.43
N TYR A 210 -10.22 2.62 -4.10
CA TYR A 210 -10.61 1.23 -4.22
C TYR A 210 -10.66 0.52 -2.87
N ARG A 211 -9.67 0.74 -1.99
CA ARG A 211 -9.69 0.20 -0.62
C ARG A 211 -10.88 0.74 0.19
N ARG A 212 -11.20 2.03 0.03
CA ARG A 212 -12.40 2.63 0.65
C ARG A 212 -13.67 1.95 0.17
N ALA A 213 -13.77 1.69 -1.12
CA ALA A 213 -14.90 0.97 -1.71
C ALA A 213 -15.02 -0.46 -1.17
N LEU A 214 -13.91 -1.18 -1.04
CA LEU A 214 -13.88 -2.53 -0.44
C LEU A 214 -14.33 -2.52 1.02
N ALA A 215 -13.86 -1.55 1.80
CA ALA A 215 -14.25 -1.40 3.20
C ALA A 215 -15.74 -1.05 3.34
N PHE A 216 -16.25 -0.16 2.49
CA PHE A 216 -17.67 0.14 2.41
C PHE A 216 -18.49 -1.13 2.17
N VAL A 217 -18.16 -1.90 1.14
CA VAL A 217 -18.89 -3.14 0.81
C VAL A 217 -18.85 -4.12 1.98
N ARG A 218 -17.72 -4.28 2.66
CA ARG A 218 -17.60 -5.13 3.86
C ARG A 218 -18.50 -4.64 5.00
N ALA A 219 -18.47 -3.33 5.30
CA ALA A 219 -19.26 -2.74 6.38
C ALA A 219 -20.77 -2.88 6.16
N VAL A 220 -21.22 -2.68 4.91
CA VAL A 220 -22.66 -2.82 4.57
C VAL A 220 -23.07 -4.28 4.48
N SER A 221 -22.20 -5.18 3.98
CA SER A 221 -22.47 -6.61 3.90
C SER A 221 -22.59 -7.26 5.27
N SER A 222 -21.79 -6.87 6.25
CA SER A 222 -21.89 -7.38 7.64
C SER A 222 -23.23 -7.04 8.30
N ASN A 223 -23.85 -5.93 7.92
CA ASN A 223 -25.17 -5.53 8.41
C ASN A 223 -26.34 -6.23 7.68
N LYS A 224 -26.10 -6.79 6.50
CA LYS A 224 -27.09 -7.49 5.66
C LYS A 224 -26.86 -9.01 5.58
N ALA A 225 -26.10 -9.60 6.49
CA ALA A 225 -25.52 -10.95 6.39
C ALA A 225 -26.48 -12.08 5.94
N LYS A 226 -27.78 -11.98 6.22
CA LYS A 226 -28.76 -12.99 5.78
C LYS A 226 -29.29 -12.79 4.35
N THR A 227 -29.34 -11.56 3.86
CA THR A 227 -29.92 -11.24 2.54
C THR A 227 -28.85 -11.28 1.44
N THR A 228 -27.64 -10.79 1.74
CA THR A 228 -26.53 -10.71 0.78
C THR A 228 -26.03 -12.11 0.38
N ASP A 229 -25.95 -13.05 1.32
CA ASP A 229 -25.49 -14.42 1.04
C ASP A 229 -26.44 -15.17 0.09
N THR A 230 -27.74 -14.90 0.17
CA THR A 230 -28.76 -15.45 -0.72
C THR A 230 -28.71 -14.82 -2.12
N LEU A 231 -28.43 -13.52 -2.22
CA LEU A 231 -28.32 -12.80 -3.50
C LEU A 231 -27.03 -13.15 -4.23
N LEU A 232 -25.91 -13.27 -3.52
CA LEU A 232 -24.63 -13.72 -4.08
C LEU A 232 -24.71 -15.16 -4.60
N LYS A 233 -25.39 -16.05 -3.87
CA LYS A 233 -25.67 -17.43 -4.34
C LYS A 233 -26.54 -17.48 -5.59
N LYS A 234 -27.40 -16.47 -5.79
CA LYS A 234 -28.21 -16.31 -7.00
C LYS A 234 -27.54 -15.50 -8.11
N ASN A 235 -26.34 -15.01 -7.89
CA ASN A 235 -25.58 -14.13 -8.82
C ASN A 235 -26.38 -12.87 -9.24
N ILE A 236 -27.19 -12.32 -8.33
CA ILE A 236 -28.01 -11.12 -8.54
C ILE A 236 -27.33 -9.94 -7.85
N LEU A 237 -27.00 -8.90 -8.63
CA LEU A 237 -26.44 -7.64 -8.13
C LEU A 237 -27.57 -6.64 -7.84
N GLU A 238 -27.78 -6.32 -6.57
CA GLU A 238 -28.72 -5.27 -6.16
C GLU A 238 -27.91 -4.02 -5.73
N PRO A 239 -28.04 -2.89 -6.44
CA PRO A 239 -27.30 -1.67 -6.14
C PRO A 239 -27.76 -1.03 -4.83
N TYR A 240 -26.83 -0.33 -4.18
CA TYR A 240 -27.12 0.39 -2.93
C TYR A 240 -27.85 1.70 -3.21
N THR A 241 -28.81 2.05 -2.34
CA THR A 241 -29.46 3.37 -2.32
C THR A 241 -28.47 4.44 -1.84
N SER A 242 -28.71 5.72 -2.19
CA SER A 242 -27.92 6.85 -1.69
C SER A 242 -27.81 6.87 -0.17
N LYS A 243 -28.90 6.58 0.54
CA LYS A 243 -28.93 6.49 2.01
C LYS A 243 -28.00 5.41 2.56
N GLU A 244 -27.95 4.24 1.93
CA GLU A 244 -27.04 3.15 2.30
C GLU A 244 -25.59 3.54 2.02
N ILE A 245 -25.33 4.19 0.88
CA ILE A 245 -23.99 4.64 0.50
C ILE A 245 -23.48 5.71 1.48
N ILE A 246 -24.27 6.74 1.75
CA ILE A 246 -23.92 7.82 2.70
C ILE A 246 -23.62 7.23 4.07
N ARG A 247 -24.53 6.42 4.61
CA ARG A 247 -24.34 5.79 5.92
C ARG A 247 -23.11 4.88 5.95
N GLY A 248 -22.95 4.05 4.92
CA GLY A 248 -21.80 3.15 4.82
C GLY A 248 -20.47 3.88 4.71
N MET A 249 -20.40 4.97 3.93
CA MET A 249 -19.19 5.81 3.81
C MET A 249 -18.86 6.57 5.11
N GLN A 250 -19.86 6.97 5.89
CA GLN A 250 -19.67 7.61 7.20
C GLN A 250 -19.17 6.62 8.26
N ILE A 251 -19.63 5.36 8.20
CA ILE A 251 -19.23 4.30 9.15
C ILE A 251 -17.88 3.68 8.74
N ALA A 252 -17.62 3.58 7.45
CA ALA A 252 -16.35 3.10 6.91
C ALA A 252 -15.24 4.13 7.15
N SER A 253 -14.89 4.36 8.42
CA SER A 253 -13.65 5.05 8.77
C SER A 253 -12.49 4.15 8.37
N VAL A 254 -12.12 4.22 7.11
CA VAL A 254 -11.00 3.46 6.57
C VAL A 254 -9.74 4.21 6.91
N LYS A 255 -9.17 3.88 8.05
CA LYS A 255 -7.75 4.09 8.20
C LYS A 255 -7.06 3.09 7.26
N TYR A 256 -6.12 3.57 6.47
CA TYR A 256 -5.28 2.70 5.65
C TYR A 256 -4.44 1.84 6.58
N PRO A 257 -4.19 0.56 6.26
CA PRO A 257 -3.48 -0.31 7.19
C PRO A 257 -2.11 0.23 7.53
N MET A 258 -1.29 0.61 6.54
CA MET A 258 0.03 1.18 6.80
C MET A 258 0.58 1.96 5.60
N ILE A 259 1.56 2.83 5.88
CA ILE A 259 2.43 3.48 4.91
C ILE A 259 3.88 3.07 5.19
N LEU A 260 4.60 2.68 4.15
CA LEU A 260 6.01 2.30 4.22
C LEU A 260 6.88 3.50 3.83
N ILE A 261 7.89 3.79 4.64
CA ILE A 261 8.78 4.96 4.48
C ILE A 261 10.23 4.44 4.38
N PRO A 262 10.67 4.04 3.17
CA PRO A 262 12.05 3.58 2.96
C PRO A 262 13.05 4.74 2.92
N SER A 263 14.31 4.46 3.22
CA SER A 263 15.40 5.38 2.89
C SER A 263 15.56 5.49 1.38
N THR A 264 15.53 6.74 0.89
CA THR A 264 15.73 7.09 -0.52
C THR A 264 16.90 8.09 -0.65
N LYS A 265 17.70 8.23 0.39
CA LYS A 265 18.89 9.13 0.42
C LYS A 265 19.99 8.55 -0.46
N LYS A 266 20.72 9.42 -1.17
CA LYS A 266 21.90 9.04 -1.93
C LYS A 266 22.93 8.35 -1.01
N GLY A 267 23.47 7.22 -1.45
CA GLY A 267 24.44 6.44 -0.65
C GLY A 267 23.82 5.45 0.34
N ALA A 268 22.49 5.44 0.51
CA ALA A 268 21.82 4.48 1.41
C ALA A 268 21.65 3.08 0.79
N GLY A 269 21.91 2.94 -0.51
CA GLY A 269 21.68 1.70 -1.25
C GLY A 269 20.19 1.42 -1.51
N THR A 270 19.90 0.39 -2.30
CA THR A 270 18.52 0.05 -2.72
C THR A 270 17.79 -0.90 -1.77
N GLY A 271 18.45 -1.44 -0.76
CA GLY A 271 17.92 -2.50 0.11
C GLY A 271 16.63 -2.12 0.85
N HIS A 272 16.59 -0.92 1.40
CA HIS A 272 15.43 -0.39 2.11
C HIS A 272 14.22 -0.23 1.19
N LEU A 273 14.42 0.37 0.00
CA LEU A 273 13.35 0.55 -0.98
C LEU A 273 12.85 -0.80 -1.51
N ARG A 274 13.73 -1.75 -1.84
CA ARG A 274 13.35 -3.10 -2.28
C ARG A 274 12.52 -3.84 -1.24
N ARG A 275 12.94 -3.82 0.02
CA ARG A 275 12.19 -4.45 1.13
C ARG A 275 10.79 -3.83 1.28
N CYS A 276 10.69 -2.52 1.21
CA CYS A 276 9.41 -1.84 1.29
C CYS A 276 8.53 -2.12 0.06
N LEU A 277 9.09 -2.21 -1.15
CA LEU A 277 8.34 -2.59 -2.35
C LEU A 277 7.80 -4.03 -2.26
N ASP A 278 8.62 -4.99 -1.83
CA ASP A 278 8.17 -6.37 -1.57
C ASP A 278 6.99 -6.40 -0.58
N LEU A 279 7.09 -5.64 0.50
CA LEU A 279 6.00 -5.50 1.48
C LEU A 279 4.76 -4.84 0.87
N ALA A 280 4.91 -3.76 0.11
CA ALA A 280 3.81 -3.06 -0.53
C ALA A 280 3.05 -3.99 -1.50
N CYS A 281 3.76 -4.74 -2.33
CA CYS A 281 3.17 -5.70 -3.26
C CYS A 281 2.35 -6.79 -2.55
N LYS A 282 2.83 -7.30 -1.41
CA LYS A 282 2.17 -8.37 -0.66
C LYS A 282 1.02 -7.86 0.21
N THR A 283 1.21 -6.73 0.89
CA THR A 283 0.26 -6.22 1.91
C THR A 283 -0.75 -5.21 1.35
N GLY A 284 -0.44 -4.59 0.21
CA GLY A 284 -1.19 -3.45 -0.30
C GLY A 284 -0.95 -2.16 0.50
N ALA A 285 0.15 -2.10 1.28
CA ALA A 285 0.56 -0.89 1.98
C ALA A 285 1.03 0.17 0.99
N ASP A 286 0.75 1.45 1.27
CA ASP A 286 1.27 2.55 0.46
C ASP A 286 2.76 2.76 0.74
N ILE A 287 3.49 3.31 -0.21
CA ILE A 287 4.91 3.58 -0.09
C ILE A 287 5.18 5.06 -0.33
N TYR A 288 5.96 5.66 0.56
CA TYR A 288 6.39 7.04 0.43
C TYR A 288 7.73 7.13 -0.28
N VAL A 289 7.76 7.88 -1.39
CA VAL A 289 8.99 8.27 -2.07
C VAL A 289 8.85 9.76 -2.41
N PRO A 290 9.71 10.63 -1.86
CA PRO A 290 9.64 12.06 -2.14
C PRO A 290 9.98 12.36 -3.61
N GLU A 291 9.48 13.49 -4.13
CA GLU A 291 9.73 13.91 -5.52
C GLU A 291 11.23 14.19 -5.78
N ASP A 292 11.94 14.67 -4.77
CA ASP A 292 13.38 14.94 -4.77
C ASP A 292 14.22 13.73 -4.36
N CYS A 293 13.74 12.52 -4.67
CA CYS A 293 14.41 11.28 -4.33
C CYS A 293 15.85 11.24 -4.83
N GLY A 294 16.81 11.15 -3.90
CA GLY A 294 18.25 11.12 -4.21
C GLY A 294 18.77 9.77 -4.74
N LEU A 295 17.92 8.74 -4.78
CA LEU A 295 18.26 7.39 -5.23
C LEU A 295 17.99 7.24 -6.73
N GLU A 296 19.05 7.22 -7.55
CA GLU A 296 18.95 7.15 -9.02
C GLU A 296 18.17 5.92 -9.53
N GLN A 297 18.29 4.79 -8.83
CA GLN A 297 17.62 3.54 -9.19
C GLN A 297 16.16 3.45 -8.72
N ALA A 298 15.65 4.44 -7.98
CA ALA A 298 14.29 4.38 -7.43
C ALA A 298 13.24 4.25 -8.54
N LYS A 299 13.40 5.00 -9.64
CA LYS A 299 12.47 4.98 -10.76
C LYS A 299 12.36 3.59 -11.39
N THR A 300 13.50 2.97 -11.68
CA THR A 300 13.55 1.62 -12.26
C THR A 300 12.90 0.58 -11.33
N LEU A 301 13.21 0.63 -10.02
CA LEU A 301 12.63 -0.28 -9.04
C LEU A 301 11.11 -0.10 -8.90
N LEU A 302 10.64 1.13 -8.98
CA LEU A 302 9.21 1.43 -8.96
C LEU A 302 8.53 0.91 -10.24
N GLU A 303 9.12 1.13 -11.41
CA GLU A 303 8.60 0.63 -12.68
C GLU A 303 8.55 -0.90 -12.71
N GLU A 304 9.56 -1.61 -12.22
CA GLU A 304 9.57 -3.06 -12.06
C GLU A 304 8.43 -3.54 -11.16
N ALA A 305 8.22 -2.89 -10.02
CA ALA A 305 7.15 -3.23 -9.09
C ALA A 305 5.75 -2.93 -9.65
N TYR A 306 5.62 -1.95 -10.56
CA TYR A 306 4.37 -1.63 -11.26
C TYR A 306 3.96 -2.70 -12.29
N THR A 307 4.92 -3.41 -12.89
CA THR A 307 4.65 -4.40 -13.95
C THR A 307 4.18 -5.75 -13.43
N GLU A 308 4.38 -6.07 -12.15
CA GLU A 308 4.04 -7.38 -11.57
C GLU A 308 2.55 -7.62 -11.26
N GLY A 309 1.63 -6.73 -11.63
CA GLY A 309 0.20 -7.04 -11.56
C GLY A 309 -0.68 -5.97 -10.93
N LEU A 310 -1.93 -6.34 -10.64
CA LEU A 310 -2.98 -5.48 -10.05
C LEU A 310 -2.46 -4.73 -8.81
N GLN A 311 -2.11 -3.48 -9.02
CA GLN A 311 -1.47 -2.67 -8.01
C GLN A 311 -2.43 -2.34 -6.86
N LYS A 312 -2.20 -2.95 -5.70
CA LYS A 312 -2.99 -2.76 -4.49
C LYS A 312 -2.52 -1.59 -3.64
N TRP A 313 -1.36 -1.01 -3.95
CA TRP A 313 -0.69 0.05 -3.20
C TRP A 313 -0.53 1.33 -4.04
N GLN A 314 -0.25 2.44 -3.37
CA GLN A 314 0.00 3.74 -4.01
C GLN A 314 1.41 4.24 -3.70
N LEU A 315 1.97 4.96 -4.69
CA LEU A 315 3.09 5.85 -4.46
C LEU A 315 2.58 7.16 -3.86
N VAL A 316 3.13 7.56 -2.73
CA VAL A 316 2.80 8.80 -2.01
C VAL A 316 4.04 9.69 -2.01
N SER A 317 3.92 10.90 -2.52
CA SER A 317 5.03 11.88 -2.55
C SER A 317 5.01 12.88 -1.39
N SER A 318 3.92 12.93 -0.60
CA SER A 318 3.76 13.80 0.57
C SER A 318 3.25 13.04 1.79
N LEU A 319 3.77 13.40 2.97
CA LEU A 319 3.32 12.84 4.28
C LEU A 319 2.25 13.73 4.97
N GLU A 320 1.63 14.68 4.29
CA GLU A 320 0.61 15.57 4.88
C GLU A 320 -0.58 14.82 5.45
N ASN A 321 -0.99 13.73 4.81
CA ASN A 321 -2.13 12.90 5.22
C ASN A 321 -1.73 11.64 6.00
N ILE A 322 -0.56 11.61 6.63
CA ILE A 322 -0.05 10.44 7.33
C ILE A 322 -0.97 9.99 8.49
N SER A 323 -1.73 10.90 9.09
CA SER A 323 -2.72 10.60 10.14
C SER A 323 -3.87 9.70 9.68
N SER A 324 -4.05 9.53 8.36
CA SER A 324 -5.04 8.60 7.79
C SER A 324 -4.62 7.14 7.83
N TYR A 325 -3.36 6.85 8.21
CA TYR A 325 -2.85 5.48 8.32
C TYR A 325 -2.94 4.97 9.77
N ASN A 326 -3.11 3.66 9.93
CA ASN A 326 -3.05 3.01 11.23
C ASN A 326 -1.62 2.95 11.76
N LEU A 327 -0.65 2.77 10.86
CA LEU A 327 0.75 2.58 11.17
C LEU A 327 1.64 3.19 10.08
N ALA A 328 2.63 3.95 10.47
CA ALA A 328 3.77 4.31 9.63
C ALA A 328 4.92 3.34 9.92
N VAL A 329 5.49 2.75 8.87
CA VAL A 329 6.63 1.84 8.98
C VAL A 329 7.84 2.54 8.40
N THR A 330 8.80 2.90 9.25
CA THR A 330 10.05 3.53 8.81
C THR A 330 11.14 2.46 8.61
N ASP A 331 11.81 2.54 7.48
CA ASP A 331 12.96 1.74 7.11
C ASP A 331 14.08 2.67 6.64
N LEU A 332 14.58 3.51 7.56
CA LEU A 332 15.47 4.65 7.29
C LEU A 332 16.90 4.42 7.77
N PHE A 333 17.14 3.33 8.51
CA PHE A 333 18.38 2.99 9.21
C PHE A 333 18.75 3.97 10.32
N ARG A 334 18.64 5.29 10.10
CA ARG A 334 18.80 6.35 11.11
C ARG A 334 17.84 7.47 10.81
N THR A 335 16.76 7.51 11.57
CA THR A 335 15.76 8.57 11.48
C THR A 335 16.24 9.79 12.24
N ASP A 336 16.24 10.96 11.60
CA ASP A 336 16.54 12.20 12.30
C ASP A 336 15.36 12.66 13.19
N GLU A 337 15.66 13.51 14.17
CA GLU A 337 14.67 13.96 15.17
C GLU A 337 13.50 14.72 14.54
N ALA A 338 13.75 15.55 13.53
CA ALA A 338 12.73 16.36 12.87
C ALA A 338 11.75 15.44 12.10
N GLU A 339 12.28 14.45 11.40
CA GLU A 339 11.50 13.45 10.67
C GLU A 339 10.71 12.55 11.64
N ALA A 340 11.34 12.06 12.70
CA ALA A 340 10.72 11.28 13.77
C ALA A 340 9.55 12.04 14.41
N LYS A 341 9.76 13.33 14.72
CA LYS A 341 8.72 14.22 15.24
C LYS A 341 7.56 14.37 14.29
N LYS A 342 7.83 14.70 13.02
CA LYS A 342 6.81 14.91 11.99
C LYS A 342 5.90 13.68 11.84
N ILE A 343 6.47 12.49 11.82
CA ILE A 343 5.75 11.23 11.63
C ILE A 343 5.01 10.82 12.92
N SER A 344 5.74 10.71 14.02
CA SER A 344 5.25 10.09 15.25
C SER A 344 4.19 10.89 16.00
N MET A 345 4.07 12.19 15.73
CA MET A 345 3.01 13.03 16.27
C MET A 345 1.66 12.83 15.59
N GLN A 346 1.65 12.27 14.38
CA GLN A 346 0.44 12.13 13.57
C GLN A 346 0.00 10.68 13.39
N CYS A 347 0.93 9.73 13.47
CA CYS A 347 0.68 8.32 13.22
C CYS A 347 1.52 7.47 14.19
N PRO A 348 1.02 6.33 14.68
CA PRO A 348 1.85 5.31 15.33
C PRO A 348 2.99 4.86 14.41
N VAL A 349 4.18 4.63 14.96
CA VAL A 349 5.37 4.30 14.17
C VAL A 349 5.97 2.96 14.57
N ALA A 350 6.12 2.08 13.60
CA ALA A 350 7.01 0.92 13.69
C ALA A 350 8.30 1.21 12.90
N SER A 351 9.46 0.95 13.49
CA SER A 351 10.73 1.15 12.81
C SER A 351 11.46 -0.16 12.63
N ILE A 352 11.98 -0.39 11.43
CA ILE A 352 12.75 -1.59 11.07
C ILE A 352 14.24 -1.24 11.09
N ASP A 353 15.04 -2.05 11.80
CA ASP A 353 16.50 -1.95 11.88
C ASP A 353 17.00 -0.53 12.24
N GLU A 354 16.30 0.18 13.11
CA GLU A 354 16.58 1.56 13.48
C GLU A 354 17.89 1.71 14.25
N GLY A 355 18.81 2.44 13.71
CA GLY A 355 20.15 2.65 14.27
C GLY A 355 20.34 3.99 14.98
N ALA A 356 19.30 4.81 15.16
CA ALA A 356 19.39 6.03 15.94
C ALA A 356 19.63 5.75 17.42
N LEU A 357 20.32 6.66 18.11
CA LEU A 357 20.58 6.55 19.54
C LEU A 357 19.27 6.70 20.35
N GLU A 358 18.44 7.64 19.95
CA GLU A 358 17.14 7.92 20.58
C GLU A 358 16.02 7.34 19.73
N THR A 359 15.31 6.38 20.28
CA THR A 359 14.22 5.65 19.60
C THR A 359 12.91 5.67 20.39
N GLU A 360 12.81 6.53 21.41
CA GLU A 360 11.62 6.62 22.25
C GLU A 360 10.36 7.09 21.50
N TRP A 361 10.55 7.74 20.34
CA TRP A 361 9.49 8.17 19.46
C TRP A 361 8.77 7.01 18.77
N ALA A 362 9.41 5.86 18.55
CA ALA A 362 8.82 4.70 17.91
C ALA A 362 7.90 3.93 18.89
N ASP A 363 6.72 3.55 18.41
CA ASP A 363 5.78 2.74 19.16
C ASP A 363 6.14 1.26 19.11
N TYR A 364 6.83 0.84 18.05
CA TYR A 364 7.35 -0.51 17.88
C TYR A 364 8.73 -0.50 17.23
N LEU A 365 9.65 -1.32 17.72
CA LEU A 365 10.96 -1.54 17.10
C LEU A 365 11.12 -2.99 16.71
N LEU A 366 11.43 -3.24 15.44
CA LEU A 366 11.70 -4.55 14.85
C LEU A 366 13.14 -4.57 14.32
N ASP A 367 13.98 -5.42 14.89
CA ASP A 367 15.33 -5.68 14.36
C ASP A 367 15.31 -6.99 13.57
N ILE A 368 15.44 -6.90 12.25
CA ILE A 368 15.49 -8.03 11.33
C ILE A 368 16.94 -8.44 11.09
N ILE A 369 17.80 -7.47 10.76
CA ILE A 369 19.22 -7.73 10.61
C ILE A 369 19.83 -7.78 12.02
N PRO A 370 20.49 -8.90 12.39
CA PRO A 370 21.18 -8.96 13.65
C PRO A 370 22.18 -7.79 13.76
N SER A 371 21.99 -6.90 14.71
CA SER A 371 22.84 -5.73 14.92
C SER A 371 23.78 -5.90 16.10
N LEU A 372 24.83 -5.10 16.15
CA LEU A 372 25.59 -4.88 17.37
C LEU A 372 24.66 -4.29 18.40
N GLY A 373 24.56 -4.94 19.57
CA GLY A 373 23.68 -4.52 20.65
C GLY A 373 23.74 -3.03 20.89
N TYR A 374 22.80 -2.33 20.29
CA TYR A 374 22.45 -1.01 20.73
C TYR A 374 22.07 -1.08 22.20
N THR A 375 22.33 -0.04 22.97
CA THR A 375 21.86 0.08 24.37
C THR A 375 20.33 0.02 24.46
N ARG A 376 19.64 0.32 23.34
CA ARG A 376 18.19 0.20 23.19
C ARG A 376 17.74 -1.26 23.05
N LYS A 377 16.60 -1.57 23.62
CA LYS A 377 15.94 -2.86 23.48
C LYS A 377 14.84 -2.79 22.41
N PRO A 378 14.84 -3.59 21.34
CA PRO A 378 13.73 -3.65 20.42
C PRO A 378 12.52 -4.36 21.06
N ASN A 379 11.34 -4.23 20.45
CA ASN A 379 10.21 -5.08 20.78
C ASN A 379 10.50 -6.51 20.35
N LEU A 380 11.00 -6.68 19.15
CA LEU A 380 11.34 -7.99 18.58
C LEU A 380 12.64 -7.90 17.79
N ALA A 381 13.53 -8.85 18.04
CA ALA A 381 14.72 -9.09 17.22
C ALA A 381 14.58 -10.50 16.60
N GLU A 382 14.29 -10.55 15.31
CA GLU A 382 13.94 -11.82 14.64
C GLU A 382 14.55 -11.90 13.23
N PRO A 383 15.73 -12.53 13.11
CA PRO A 383 16.38 -12.75 11.80
C PRO A 383 15.57 -13.63 10.84
N GLY A 384 14.62 -14.40 11.34
CA GLY A 384 13.75 -15.25 10.53
C GLY A 384 12.85 -14.48 9.55
N PHE A 385 12.77 -13.14 9.68
CA PHE A 385 12.10 -12.29 8.70
C PHE A 385 12.93 -11.94 7.46
N ILE A 386 14.21 -12.34 7.40
CA ILE A 386 15.02 -12.20 6.18
C ILE A 386 14.43 -13.13 5.12
N ILE A 387 14.06 -12.57 3.96
CA ILE A 387 13.56 -13.38 2.85
C ILE A 387 14.72 -14.17 2.26
N LEU A 388 14.69 -15.48 2.45
CA LEU A 388 15.74 -16.38 1.98
C LEU A 388 15.49 -16.81 0.53
N PRO A 389 16.57 -17.09 -0.24
CA PRO A 389 16.45 -17.61 -1.61
C PRO A 389 15.78 -19.00 -1.60
N LYS A 390 14.96 -19.24 -2.64
CA LYS A 390 14.33 -20.54 -2.85
C LYS A 390 15.33 -21.58 -3.36
N ASN A 391 16.25 -21.13 -4.23
CA ASN A 391 17.28 -21.97 -4.83
C ASN A 391 18.51 -22.03 -3.93
N ARG A 392 18.99 -23.25 -3.67
CA ARG A 392 20.14 -23.48 -2.78
C ARG A 392 21.08 -24.50 -3.38
N ARG A 393 22.36 -24.35 -3.07
CA ARG A 393 23.40 -25.32 -3.43
C ARG A 393 23.26 -26.59 -2.58
N SER A 394 23.50 -27.74 -3.22
CA SER A 394 23.58 -29.03 -2.52
C SER A 394 24.84 -29.09 -1.64
N GLU A 395 24.89 -30.05 -0.71
CA GLU A 395 26.10 -30.30 0.10
C GLU A 395 27.30 -30.75 -0.74
N GLU A 396 27.05 -31.46 -1.84
CA GLU A 396 28.08 -31.87 -2.78
C GLU A 396 28.71 -30.68 -3.48
N GLU A 397 27.89 -29.73 -3.97
CA GLU A 397 28.36 -28.48 -4.57
C GLU A 397 29.12 -27.60 -3.55
N ARG A 398 28.67 -27.55 -2.31
CA ARG A 398 29.36 -26.86 -1.21
C ARG A 398 30.71 -27.54 -0.86
N SER A 399 30.84 -28.82 -1.04
CA SER A 399 32.09 -29.56 -0.77
C SER A 399 33.11 -29.47 -1.90
N ALA A 400 32.70 -29.12 -3.14
CA ALA A 400 33.56 -28.90 -4.29
C ALA A 400 34.53 -27.71 -4.11
N LYS A 401 35.58 -27.62 -4.90
CA LYS A 401 36.52 -26.48 -4.85
C LYS A 401 35.81 -25.20 -5.30
N ILE A 402 36.13 -24.07 -4.64
CA ILE A 402 35.63 -22.75 -5.06
C ILE A 402 36.27 -22.37 -6.39
N HIS A 403 35.46 -22.14 -7.42
CA HIS A 403 35.88 -21.77 -8.78
C HIS A 403 35.29 -20.43 -9.21
N THR A 404 34.05 -20.14 -8.77
CA THR A 404 33.32 -18.94 -9.16
C THR A 404 33.09 -18.02 -7.96
N ALA A 405 33.19 -16.72 -8.20
CA ALA A 405 32.93 -15.71 -7.18
C ALA A 405 32.02 -14.61 -7.72
N LEU A 406 31.08 -14.15 -6.89
CA LEU A 406 30.29 -12.95 -7.09
C LEU A 406 30.81 -11.87 -6.16
N VAL A 407 31.09 -10.66 -6.70
CA VAL A 407 31.39 -9.48 -5.89
C VAL A 407 30.23 -8.50 -6.05
N VAL A 408 29.55 -8.22 -4.95
CA VAL A 408 28.37 -7.32 -4.92
C VAL A 408 28.36 -6.49 -3.63
N LEU A 409 28.43 -5.17 -3.76
CA LEU A 409 28.54 -4.23 -2.64
C LEU A 409 27.34 -3.27 -2.57
N GLY A 410 26.14 -3.78 -2.89
CA GLY A 410 24.93 -2.99 -3.00
C GLY A 410 24.84 -2.22 -4.31
N GLY A 411 23.85 -1.34 -4.43
CA GLY A 411 23.58 -0.63 -5.68
C GLY A 411 24.57 0.46 -6.06
N GLU A 412 25.33 1.01 -5.14
CA GLU A 412 26.12 2.22 -5.39
C GLU A 412 27.64 2.03 -5.22
N ASP A 413 28.10 1.05 -4.43
CA ASP A 413 29.54 0.83 -4.10
C ASP A 413 30.32 2.14 -3.88
N PRO A 414 29.95 2.97 -2.88
CA PRO A 414 30.52 4.31 -2.70
C PRO A 414 32.01 4.28 -2.40
N ALA A 415 32.54 3.17 -1.87
CA ALA A 415 33.96 2.98 -1.59
C ALA A 415 34.74 2.39 -2.77
N SER A 416 34.07 2.07 -3.88
CA SER A 416 34.63 1.49 -5.11
C SER A 416 35.49 0.24 -4.85
N LEU A 417 35.02 -0.65 -3.98
CA LEU A 417 35.75 -1.85 -3.56
C LEU A 417 35.43 -3.10 -4.41
N ALA A 418 34.37 -3.08 -5.20
CA ALA A 418 33.99 -4.23 -6.02
C ALA A 418 35.08 -4.59 -7.03
N PHE A 419 35.60 -3.61 -7.73
CA PHE A 419 36.60 -3.85 -8.78
C PHE A 419 37.96 -4.32 -8.23
N PRO A 420 38.58 -3.68 -7.23
CA PRO A 420 39.79 -4.21 -6.60
C PRO A 420 39.62 -5.61 -6.03
N SER A 421 38.47 -5.91 -5.45
CA SER A 421 38.20 -7.25 -4.92
C SER A 421 38.09 -8.29 -6.04
N ALA A 422 37.49 -7.92 -7.19
CA ALA A 422 37.40 -8.79 -8.34
C ALA A 422 38.79 -9.13 -8.92
N ILE A 423 39.68 -8.13 -8.99
CA ILE A 423 41.08 -8.34 -9.42
C ILE A 423 41.79 -9.30 -8.47
N ALA A 424 41.75 -9.05 -7.16
CA ALA A 424 42.44 -9.86 -6.17
C ALA A 424 41.94 -11.32 -6.14
N LEU A 425 40.65 -11.54 -6.34
CA LEU A 425 40.07 -12.89 -6.44
C LEU A 425 40.45 -13.59 -7.76
N ALA A 426 40.48 -12.88 -8.87
CA ALA A 426 40.93 -13.42 -10.15
C ALA A 426 42.41 -13.82 -10.12
N GLU A 427 43.27 -13.06 -9.42
CA GLU A 427 44.66 -13.42 -9.14
C GLU A 427 44.80 -14.69 -8.28
N CYS A 428 43.76 -15.04 -7.51
CA CYS A 428 43.66 -16.32 -6.82
C CYS A 428 43.20 -17.47 -7.72
N GLY A 429 42.92 -17.19 -9.01
CA GLY A 429 42.51 -18.18 -10.02
C GLY A 429 41.01 -18.43 -10.07
N LEU A 430 40.17 -17.55 -9.55
CA LEU A 430 38.72 -17.64 -9.57
C LEU A 430 38.13 -16.94 -10.80
N TYR A 431 37.02 -17.46 -11.31
CA TYR A 431 36.17 -16.75 -12.26
C TYR A 431 35.24 -15.80 -11.48
N VAL A 432 35.39 -14.51 -11.70
CA VAL A 432 34.73 -13.47 -10.89
C VAL A 432 33.72 -12.71 -11.72
N THR A 433 32.49 -12.63 -11.21
CA THR A 433 31.47 -11.70 -11.69
C THR A 433 31.39 -10.55 -10.68
N ALA A 434 31.63 -9.31 -11.12
CA ALA A 434 31.47 -8.12 -10.30
C ALA A 434 30.25 -7.32 -10.76
N ILE A 435 29.39 -6.92 -9.83
CA ILE A 435 28.23 -6.07 -10.13
C ILE A 435 28.59 -4.61 -9.95
N ALA A 436 28.45 -3.81 -10.99
CA ALA A 436 28.61 -2.35 -10.96
C ALA A 436 27.27 -1.66 -10.70
N GLY A 437 27.31 -0.34 -10.38
CA GLY A 437 26.11 0.43 -10.06
C GLY A 437 25.13 0.62 -11.23
N ASP A 438 25.63 0.65 -12.45
CA ASP A 438 24.86 0.81 -13.69
C ASP A 438 25.62 0.25 -14.90
N ALA A 439 24.93 0.19 -16.06
CA ALA A 439 25.47 -0.35 -17.31
C ALA A 439 26.70 0.45 -17.83
N SER A 440 26.70 1.77 -17.68
CA SER A 440 27.81 2.63 -18.11
C SER A 440 29.06 2.37 -17.27
N LYS A 441 28.88 2.29 -15.95
CA LYS A 441 29.95 1.98 -15.00
C LYS A 441 30.46 0.55 -15.20
N ALA A 442 29.57 -0.40 -15.48
CA ALA A 442 29.94 -1.78 -15.78
C ALA A 442 30.85 -1.86 -16.99
N LYS A 443 30.50 -1.17 -18.09
CA LYS A 443 31.32 -1.10 -19.30
C LYS A 443 32.67 -0.45 -19.03
N SER A 444 32.68 0.71 -18.37
CA SER A 444 33.92 1.43 -18.04
C SER A 444 34.87 0.59 -17.17
N LEU A 445 34.37 -0.15 -16.19
CA LEU A 445 35.19 -1.04 -15.36
C LEU A 445 35.63 -2.29 -16.13
N GLN A 446 34.81 -2.83 -17.01
CA GLN A 446 35.20 -3.96 -17.85
C GLN A 446 36.37 -3.60 -18.77
N ASP A 447 36.39 -2.37 -19.34
CA ASP A 447 37.47 -1.87 -20.19
C ASP A 447 38.78 -1.64 -19.39
N GLN A 448 38.74 -1.54 -18.07
CA GLN A 448 39.89 -1.40 -17.18
C GLN A 448 40.47 -2.74 -16.70
N VAL A 449 39.84 -3.87 -17.02
CA VAL A 449 40.31 -5.19 -16.60
C VAL A 449 41.67 -5.48 -17.26
N PRO A 450 42.73 -5.84 -16.50
CA PRO A 450 44.02 -6.19 -17.05
C PRO A 450 43.91 -7.37 -18.06
N GLU A 451 44.63 -7.27 -19.19
CA GLU A 451 44.54 -8.24 -20.27
C GLU A 451 44.78 -9.71 -19.82
N ASN A 452 45.73 -9.91 -18.91
CA ASN A 452 46.03 -11.22 -18.33
C ASN A 452 44.91 -11.77 -17.44
N LEU A 453 43.98 -10.94 -16.97
CA LEU A 453 42.84 -11.33 -16.12
C LEU A 453 41.51 -11.27 -16.87
N SER A 454 41.50 -10.83 -18.11
CA SER A 454 40.28 -10.59 -18.93
C SER A 454 39.37 -11.82 -19.05
N LYS A 455 39.93 -13.04 -19.09
CA LYS A 455 39.17 -14.29 -19.10
C LYS A 455 38.57 -14.68 -17.75
N TYR A 456 39.03 -14.07 -16.65
CA TYR A 456 38.61 -14.40 -15.29
C TYR A 456 37.60 -13.40 -14.72
N ILE A 457 37.54 -12.16 -15.26
CA ILE A 457 36.70 -11.11 -14.71
C ILE A 457 35.62 -10.70 -15.69
N ARG A 458 34.37 -10.73 -15.23
CA ARG A 458 33.22 -10.19 -15.93
C ARG A 458 32.57 -9.13 -15.05
N VAL A 459 32.47 -7.89 -15.53
CA VAL A 459 31.74 -6.81 -14.86
C VAL A 459 30.37 -6.65 -15.52
N ILE A 460 29.32 -6.67 -14.71
CA ILE A 460 27.95 -6.62 -15.20
C ILE A 460 27.16 -5.52 -14.48
N GLU A 461 26.08 -5.10 -15.13
CA GLU A 461 25.05 -4.24 -14.53
C GLU A 461 24.27 -4.95 -13.41
N PRO A 462 23.49 -4.22 -12.60
CA PRO A 462 22.67 -4.80 -11.56
C PRO A 462 21.73 -5.90 -12.09
N VAL A 463 21.65 -6.99 -11.35
CA VAL A 463 20.86 -8.17 -11.75
C VAL A 463 19.52 -8.15 -11.03
N ILE A 464 18.44 -8.25 -11.79
CA ILE A 464 17.08 -8.42 -11.25
C ILE A 464 16.99 -9.78 -10.53
N ASN A 465 16.35 -9.79 -9.35
CA ASN A 465 16.20 -10.99 -8.52
C ASN A 465 17.54 -11.70 -8.21
N LEU A 466 18.60 -10.94 -7.94
CA LEU A 466 19.92 -11.47 -7.61
C LEU A 466 19.85 -12.55 -6.52
N ARG A 467 19.01 -12.38 -5.51
CA ARG A 467 18.81 -13.35 -4.42
C ARG A 467 18.58 -14.77 -4.95
N GLU A 468 17.73 -14.94 -5.97
CA GLU A 468 17.40 -16.26 -6.54
C GLU A 468 18.50 -16.82 -7.46
N LYS A 469 19.56 -16.05 -7.73
CA LYS A 469 20.70 -16.43 -8.56
C LYS A 469 21.99 -16.64 -7.75
N LEU A 470 21.99 -16.32 -6.46
CA LEU A 470 23.18 -16.45 -5.62
C LEU A 470 23.73 -17.88 -5.62
N PHE A 471 22.88 -18.91 -5.68
CA PHE A 471 23.28 -20.32 -5.71
C PHE A 471 24.16 -20.71 -6.92
N GLU A 472 24.21 -19.89 -7.96
CA GLU A 472 25.06 -20.10 -9.14
C GLU A 472 26.55 -19.86 -8.83
N PHE A 473 26.89 -19.23 -7.70
CA PHE A 473 28.25 -18.87 -7.31
C PHE A 473 28.74 -19.69 -6.12
N ASP A 474 30.01 -20.10 -6.16
CA ASP A 474 30.64 -20.81 -5.04
C ASP A 474 30.93 -19.88 -3.87
N LEU A 475 31.34 -18.61 -4.17
CA LEU A 475 31.71 -17.58 -3.21
C LEU A 475 30.94 -16.28 -3.51
N VAL A 476 30.46 -15.64 -2.46
CA VAL A 476 29.92 -14.27 -2.53
C VAL A 476 30.75 -13.36 -1.65
N VAL A 477 31.25 -12.29 -2.23
CA VAL A 477 31.97 -11.22 -1.53
C VAL A 477 31.07 -9.99 -1.48
N THR A 478 30.73 -9.57 -0.27
CA THR A 478 29.79 -8.47 -0.03
C THR A 478 30.17 -7.74 1.26
N HIS A 479 29.43 -6.70 1.63
CA HIS A 479 29.52 -6.11 2.97
C HIS A 479 28.41 -6.65 3.89
N TYR A 480 28.47 -6.32 5.17
CA TYR A 480 27.45 -6.76 6.11
C TYR A 480 26.06 -6.21 5.72
N GLY A 481 25.12 -7.09 5.48
CA GLY A 481 23.75 -6.75 5.06
C GLY A 481 22.96 -7.98 4.62
N PHE A 482 21.79 -7.78 4.05
CA PHE A 482 20.90 -8.87 3.62
C PHE A 482 21.59 -9.89 2.70
N THR A 483 22.36 -9.41 1.72
CA THR A 483 23.04 -10.26 0.74
C THR A 483 23.99 -11.28 1.41
N ALA A 484 24.61 -10.93 2.54
CA ALA A 484 25.46 -11.86 3.29
C ALA A 484 24.65 -13.06 3.84
N PHE A 485 23.46 -12.79 4.38
CA PHE A 485 22.57 -13.82 4.92
C PHE A 485 21.89 -14.62 3.79
N GLU A 486 21.46 -13.95 2.73
CA GLU A 486 20.88 -14.58 1.54
C GLU A 486 21.88 -15.52 0.87
N ALA A 487 23.14 -15.09 0.69
CA ALA A 487 24.21 -15.92 0.12
C ALA A 487 24.53 -17.13 0.99
N SER A 488 24.60 -16.93 2.32
CA SER A 488 24.78 -18.05 3.24
C SER A 488 23.63 -19.06 3.15
N ALA A 489 22.39 -18.57 3.08
CA ALA A 489 21.21 -19.42 2.92
C ALA A 489 21.16 -20.13 1.56
N ALA A 490 21.65 -19.47 0.49
CA ALA A 490 21.82 -20.10 -0.82
C ALA A 490 22.91 -21.18 -0.83
N GLY A 491 23.68 -21.35 0.27
CA GLY A 491 24.75 -22.34 0.38
C GLY A 491 26.08 -21.89 -0.21
N CYS A 492 26.27 -20.58 -0.43
CA CYS A 492 27.54 -20.03 -0.88
C CYS A 492 28.53 -19.86 0.27
N ALA A 493 29.82 -19.95 -0.02
CA ALA A 493 30.86 -19.36 0.85
C ALA A 493 30.70 -17.85 0.89
N VAL A 494 30.91 -17.19 2.03
CA VAL A 494 30.74 -15.74 2.17
C VAL A 494 31.98 -15.11 2.79
N ILE A 495 32.47 -14.05 2.15
CA ILE A 495 33.50 -13.14 2.71
C ILE A 495 32.92 -11.74 2.73
N LEU A 496 33.02 -11.06 3.87
CA LEU A 496 32.62 -9.67 4.01
C LEU A 496 33.78 -8.71 3.76
N LEU A 497 33.46 -7.51 3.27
CA LEU A 497 34.38 -6.40 3.21
C LEU A 497 34.03 -5.40 4.30
N GLY A 498 34.97 -5.12 5.18
CA GLY A 498 34.83 -4.14 6.26
C GLY A 498 35.21 -2.75 5.78
N THR A 499 34.24 -1.89 5.56
CA THR A 499 34.47 -0.47 5.20
C THR A 499 34.52 0.44 6.41
N THR A 500 34.08 -0.05 7.57
CA THR A 500 34.07 0.68 8.84
C THR A 500 34.36 -0.28 10.00
N PRO A 501 34.85 0.19 11.16
CA PRO A 501 35.00 -0.64 12.37
C PRO A 501 33.69 -1.31 12.81
N LEU A 502 32.55 -0.68 12.52
CA LEU A 502 31.23 -1.27 12.77
C LEU A 502 31.01 -2.53 11.93
N HIS A 503 31.30 -2.49 10.62
CA HIS A 503 31.17 -3.66 9.74
C HIS A 503 32.08 -4.81 10.18
N GLU A 504 33.30 -4.51 10.61
CA GLU A 504 34.25 -5.52 11.13
C GLU A 504 33.70 -6.17 12.40
N SER A 505 33.24 -5.37 13.35
CA SER A 505 32.65 -5.85 14.60
C SER A 505 31.39 -6.68 14.38
N LEU A 506 30.55 -6.31 13.39
CA LEU A 506 29.37 -7.07 12.99
C LEU A 506 29.78 -8.42 12.35
N ALA A 507 30.78 -8.40 11.47
CA ALA A 507 31.30 -9.63 10.87
C ALA A 507 31.82 -10.59 11.93
N GLU A 508 32.61 -10.12 12.88
CA GLU A 508 33.13 -10.91 14.00
C GLU A 508 32.01 -11.48 14.87
N LYS A 509 31.09 -10.62 15.32
CA LYS A 509 29.95 -11.02 16.17
C LYS A 509 29.12 -12.14 15.55
N TYR A 510 28.89 -12.09 14.25
CA TYR A 510 28.10 -13.09 13.52
C TYR A 510 28.97 -14.13 12.83
N SER A 511 30.26 -14.22 13.20
CA SER A 511 31.21 -15.22 12.74
C SER A 511 31.41 -15.27 11.22
N PHE A 512 31.23 -14.16 10.52
CA PHE A 512 31.63 -14.02 9.13
C PHE A 512 33.13 -13.74 9.05
N LYS A 513 33.77 -14.28 8.01
CA LYS A 513 35.12 -13.85 7.67
C LYS A 513 35.08 -12.50 6.98
N CYS A 514 36.00 -11.61 7.36
CA CYS A 514 36.01 -10.23 6.88
C CYS A 514 37.43 -9.85 6.39
N VAL A 515 37.47 -9.14 5.27
CA VAL A 515 38.67 -8.43 4.78
C VAL A 515 38.45 -6.94 4.98
N GLN A 516 39.37 -6.27 5.64
CA GLN A 516 39.34 -4.81 5.76
C GLN A 516 39.55 -4.15 4.40
N ALA A 517 38.84 -3.06 4.12
CA ALA A 517 38.92 -2.35 2.85
C ALA A 517 40.37 -1.96 2.46
N SER A 518 41.20 -1.62 3.43
CA SER A 518 42.61 -1.31 3.25
C SER A 518 43.52 -2.51 2.95
N LEU A 519 43.01 -3.74 3.16
CA LEU A 519 43.76 -4.97 3.01
C LEU A 519 43.25 -5.84 1.85
N ILE A 520 42.55 -5.24 0.89
CA ILE A 520 42.07 -5.95 -0.30
C ILE A 520 43.25 -6.23 -1.22
N ASN A 521 43.74 -7.48 -1.21
CA ASN A 521 44.79 -7.98 -2.06
C ASN A 521 44.71 -9.50 -2.17
N LYS A 522 45.49 -10.08 -3.06
CA LYS A 522 45.54 -11.53 -3.32
C LYS A 522 45.82 -12.35 -2.05
N GLU A 523 46.81 -11.95 -1.25
CA GLU A 523 47.26 -12.67 -0.06
C GLU A 523 46.15 -12.80 0.98
N SER A 524 45.40 -11.72 1.19
CA SER A 524 44.28 -11.69 2.12
C SER A 524 43.18 -12.69 1.73
N PHE A 525 42.82 -12.74 0.44
CA PHE A 525 41.83 -13.69 -0.04
C PHE A 525 42.37 -15.13 -0.05
N GLN A 526 43.64 -15.35 -0.47
CA GLN A 526 44.26 -16.69 -0.42
C GLN A 526 44.24 -17.28 0.99
N LYS A 527 44.54 -16.48 2.01
CA LYS A 527 44.51 -16.91 3.41
C LYS A 527 43.12 -17.40 3.82
N LEU A 528 42.06 -16.66 3.44
CA LEU A 528 40.68 -17.04 3.76
C LEU A 528 40.22 -18.25 2.96
N LEU A 529 40.55 -18.32 1.67
CA LEU A 529 40.21 -19.44 0.78
C LEU A 529 40.89 -20.78 1.20
N ALA A 530 42.03 -20.72 1.88
CA ALA A 530 42.71 -21.90 2.42
C ALA A 530 41.90 -22.57 3.54
N ASP A 531 41.11 -21.80 4.32
CA ASP A 531 40.19 -22.35 5.33
C ASP A 531 38.73 -22.24 4.85
N LYS A 532 38.45 -22.93 3.76
CA LYS A 532 37.15 -22.90 3.10
C LYS A 532 35.97 -23.19 4.03
N LYS A 533 36.13 -24.13 4.99
CA LYS A 533 35.05 -24.53 5.90
C LYS A 533 34.54 -23.35 6.74
N SER A 534 35.44 -22.43 7.10
CA SER A 534 35.10 -21.25 7.90
C SER A 534 34.28 -20.18 7.13
N LEU A 535 34.17 -20.30 5.81
CA LEU A 535 33.42 -19.39 4.95
C LEU A 535 31.93 -19.74 4.84
N TYR A 536 31.54 -20.97 5.19
CA TYR A 536 30.17 -21.42 5.15
C TYR A 536 29.47 -21.22 6.49
N ARG A 537 28.22 -20.84 6.40
CA ARG A 537 27.35 -20.69 7.56
C ARG A 537 26.03 -21.35 7.30
N ASP A 538 25.54 -22.11 8.27
CA ASP A 538 24.19 -22.63 8.24
C ASP A 538 23.26 -21.60 8.88
N ILE A 539 22.43 -20.99 8.05
CA ILE A 539 21.31 -20.21 8.53
C ILE A 539 20.21 -21.21 8.85
N LYS A 540 19.99 -21.42 10.14
CA LYS A 540 18.91 -22.29 10.59
C LYS A 540 17.57 -21.70 10.17
N GLU A 541 16.76 -22.50 9.50
CA GLU A 541 15.38 -22.18 9.12
C GLU A 541 14.43 -22.17 10.33
N ASN A 542 14.84 -21.64 11.47
CA ASN A 542 14.00 -21.58 12.64
C ASN A 542 12.91 -20.53 12.43
N GLY A 543 11.82 -20.96 11.81
CA GLY A 543 10.62 -20.21 11.59
C GLY A 543 10.79 -19.18 10.46
N ILE A 544 10.39 -19.57 9.26
CA ILE A 544 10.11 -18.59 8.21
C ILE A 544 8.90 -17.80 8.68
N HIS A 545 9.15 -16.69 9.35
CA HIS A 545 8.11 -15.74 9.66
C HIS A 545 7.84 -14.92 8.41
N GLU A 546 6.62 -14.93 7.95
CA GLU A 546 6.19 -14.06 6.85
C GLU A 546 6.12 -12.62 7.37
N LEU A 547 7.10 -11.80 7.00
CA LEU A 547 7.20 -10.41 7.41
C LEU A 547 5.92 -9.63 7.04
N ASP A 548 5.32 -9.92 5.89
CA ASP A 548 4.09 -9.31 5.43
C ASP A 548 2.90 -9.62 6.36
N SER A 549 2.71 -10.87 6.74
CA SER A 549 1.68 -11.27 7.72
C SER A 549 1.91 -10.64 9.08
N PHE A 550 3.16 -10.58 9.54
CA PHE A 550 3.51 -9.90 10.78
C PHE A 550 3.21 -8.41 10.74
N MET A 551 3.60 -7.71 9.65
CA MET A 551 3.36 -6.28 9.49
C MET A 551 1.87 -5.96 9.37
N LEU A 552 1.08 -6.81 8.71
CA LEU A 552 -0.38 -6.67 8.68
C LEU A 552 -0.98 -6.79 10.09
N ASN A 553 -0.53 -7.76 10.88
CA ASN A 553 -0.96 -7.91 12.27
C ASN A 553 -0.54 -6.67 13.11
N LEU A 554 0.69 -6.21 12.95
CA LEU A 554 1.19 -5.01 13.60
C LEU A 554 0.35 -3.77 13.24
N SER A 555 -0.08 -3.63 11.98
CA SER A 555 -0.93 -2.51 11.55
C SER A 555 -2.34 -2.50 12.17
N GLN A 556 -2.76 -3.62 12.74
CA GLN A 556 -4.01 -3.76 13.51
C GLN A 556 -3.80 -3.47 15.00
N GLY A 557 -2.57 -3.21 15.41
CA GLY A 557 -2.23 -2.87 16.78
C GLY A 557 -2.98 -1.61 17.26
N THR A 558 -3.11 -1.51 18.56
CA THR A 558 -3.83 -0.42 19.21
C THR A 558 -2.84 0.53 19.88
N ASN A 559 -2.90 1.80 19.49
CA ASN A 559 -2.23 2.90 20.19
C ASN A 559 -3.13 3.40 21.31
N LEU A 560 -2.64 3.39 22.53
CA LEU A 560 -3.39 3.72 23.74
C LEU A 560 -2.83 4.98 24.39
N ASN A 561 -3.72 5.85 24.83
CA ASN A 561 -3.39 6.99 25.66
C ASN A 561 -3.38 6.60 27.15
N CYS A 562 -2.79 7.45 28.00
CA CYS A 562 -2.84 7.24 29.44
C CYS A 562 -4.30 7.07 29.91
N PRO A 563 -4.68 5.94 30.52
CA PRO A 563 -6.07 5.67 30.91
C PRO A 563 -6.58 6.59 32.01
N VAL A 564 -5.66 7.20 32.78
CA VAL A 564 -6.00 8.14 33.85
C VAL A 564 -6.25 9.53 33.32
N CYS A 565 -5.33 10.07 32.55
CA CYS A 565 -5.44 11.43 32.01
C CYS A 565 -6.38 11.52 30.81
N ARG A 566 -6.52 10.45 30.02
CA ARG A 566 -7.35 10.35 28.82
C ARG A 566 -7.11 11.43 27.75
N GLU A 567 -6.06 12.22 27.91
CA GLU A 567 -5.70 13.28 26.97
C GLU A 567 -4.95 12.67 25.78
N GLU A 568 -5.36 13.02 24.56
CA GLU A 568 -4.55 12.78 23.38
C GLU A 568 -3.30 13.65 23.47
N LYS A 569 -2.16 13.02 23.78
CA LYS A 569 -0.89 13.74 23.74
C LYS A 569 -0.40 13.87 22.32
N LYS A 570 -0.65 15.02 21.74
CA LYS A 570 -0.02 15.49 20.49
C LYS A 570 1.27 16.28 20.74
N SER A 571 1.87 16.12 21.93
CA SER A 571 3.07 16.87 22.31
C SER A 571 4.34 16.03 22.14
N TRP A 572 5.36 16.67 21.62
CA TRP A 572 6.71 16.14 21.59
C TRP A 572 7.50 16.60 22.81
N PRO A 573 8.37 15.78 23.41
CA PRO A 573 8.54 14.34 23.15
C PRO A 573 7.36 13.48 23.65
N LYS A 574 7.27 12.26 23.12
CA LYS A 574 6.32 11.26 23.66
C LYS A 574 6.62 10.98 25.14
N ASP A 575 5.65 10.41 25.85
CA ASP A 575 5.87 9.95 27.23
C ASP A 575 7.09 9.01 27.31
N PRO A 576 7.93 9.11 28.38
CA PRO A 576 9.12 8.29 28.53
C PRO A 576 8.85 6.80 28.38
N LEU A 577 9.68 6.15 27.60
CA LEU A 577 9.66 4.71 27.38
C LEU A 577 10.13 4.00 28.66
N ILE A 578 9.41 2.96 29.07
CA ILE A 578 9.76 2.14 30.23
C ILE A 578 10.23 0.76 29.80
N ALA A 579 9.48 0.12 28.90
CA ALA A 579 9.80 -1.24 28.45
C ALA A 579 9.19 -1.54 27.08
N ARG A 580 9.83 -2.48 26.39
CA ARG A 580 9.34 -3.10 25.16
C ARG A 580 9.33 -4.62 25.31
N THR A 581 8.26 -5.23 24.84
CA THR A 581 8.13 -6.69 24.70
C THR A 581 7.68 -6.99 23.27
N PRO A 582 7.76 -8.23 22.79
CA PRO A 582 7.34 -8.58 21.44
C PRO A 582 5.91 -8.13 21.08
N GLU A 583 5.04 -8.03 22.06
CA GLU A 583 3.62 -7.70 21.85
C GLU A 583 3.24 -6.29 22.30
N ARG A 584 4.09 -5.60 23.08
CA ARG A 584 3.67 -4.39 23.80
C ARG A 584 4.80 -3.39 23.97
N THR A 585 4.41 -2.11 24.06
CA THR A 585 5.28 -1.01 24.47
C THR A 585 4.68 -0.29 25.66
N PHE A 586 5.47 -0.05 26.71
CA PHE A 586 5.04 0.57 27.95
C PHE A 586 5.72 1.93 28.13
N ARG A 587 4.91 2.92 28.54
CA ARG A 587 5.36 4.29 28.81
C ARG A 587 4.91 4.77 30.19
N ARG A 588 5.57 5.81 30.69
CA ARG A 588 5.15 6.50 31.92
C ARG A 588 4.56 7.86 31.57
N CYS A 589 3.31 8.08 31.94
CA CYS A 589 2.66 9.37 31.74
C CYS A 589 3.40 10.48 32.50
N GLN A 590 3.85 11.51 31.79
CA GLN A 590 4.53 12.66 32.41
C GLN A 590 3.63 13.49 33.32
N LYS A 591 2.29 13.47 33.08
CA LYS A 591 1.33 14.26 33.83
C LYS A 591 0.97 13.61 35.18
N CYS A 592 0.67 12.31 35.19
CA CYS A 592 0.16 11.62 36.40
C CYS A 592 1.08 10.50 36.88
N GLY A 593 2.19 10.20 36.22
CA GLY A 593 3.10 9.13 36.60
C GLY A 593 2.62 7.71 36.31
N MET A 594 1.41 7.53 35.74
CA MET A 594 0.84 6.22 35.44
C MET A 594 1.72 5.48 34.43
N LEU A 595 2.06 4.23 34.76
CA LEU A 595 2.63 3.29 33.81
C LEU A 595 1.50 2.70 32.99
N TYR A 596 1.59 2.83 31.67
CA TYR A 596 0.53 2.35 30.79
C TYR A 596 1.12 1.70 29.54
N MET A 597 0.35 0.81 28.96
CA MET A 597 0.62 0.17 27.71
C MET A 597 0.27 1.14 26.59
N SER A 598 1.26 1.72 25.92
CA SER A 598 1.05 2.72 24.87
C SER A 598 0.77 2.10 23.49
N TRP A 599 1.24 0.87 23.29
CA TRP A 599 1.02 0.10 22.07
C TRP A 599 0.84 -1.38 22.40
N THR A 600 -0.07 -2.04 21.71
CA THR A 600 -0.26 -3.50 21.80
C THR A 600 -0.69 -4.08 20.45
N ILE A 601 -0.11 -5.21 20.07
CA ILE A 601 -0.65 -6.09 19.05
C ILE A 601 -1.83 -6.83 19.71
N GLN A 602 -2.98 -6.87 19.08
CA GLN A 602 -4.09 -7.71 19.52
C GLN A 602 -3.69 -9.17 19.30
N SER A 603 -3.03 -9.77 20.29
CA SER A 603 -3.01 -11.22 20.41
C SER A 603 -4.36 -11.67 20.95
N HIS A 604 -4.77 -12.89 20.65
CA HIS A 604 -6.03 -13.50 21.07
C HIS A 604 -6.51 -12.98 22.40
N GLN A 605 -7.71 -12.38 22.44
CA GLN A 605 -8.34 -12.01 23.69
C GLN A 605 -8.45 -13.30 24.51
N THR A 606 -7.79 -13.32 25.66
CA THR A 606 -8.00 -14.41 26.62
C THR A 606 -9.47 -14.31 27.04
N GLU A 607 -10.29 -15.22 26.57
CA GLU A 607 -11.66 -15.34 27.05
C GLU A 607 -11.58 -15.93 28.44
N TYR A 608 -12.02 -15.14 29.44
CA TYR A 608 -12.16 -15.60 30.82
C TYR A 608 -13.41 -16.47 30.92
N ASN A 609 -13.39 -17.60 30.22
CA ASN A 609 -14.43 -18.62 30.26
C ASN A 609 -14.08 -19.71 31.29
N HIS A 610 -14.92 -20.74 31.40
CA HIS A 610 -14.71 -21.88 32.30
C HIS A 610 -13.32 -22.53 32.09
N ASP A 611 -12.91 -22.72 30.86
CA ASP A 611 -11.66 -23.40 30.51
C ASP A 611 -10.43 -22.61 30.99
N TYR A 612 -10.49 -21.25 30.96
CA TYR A 612 -9.44 -20.41 31.51
C TYR A 612 -9.24 -20.67 33.03
N PHE A 613 -10.31 -20.74 33.80
CA PHE A 613 -10.21 -20.87 35.25
C PHE A 613 -9.80 -22.27 35.74
N TYR A 614 -10.14 -23.29 34.95
CA TYR A 614 -9.86 -24.68 35.32
C TYR A 614 -8.69 -25.28 34.61
N ASP A 615 -8.60 -25.12 33.27
CA ASP A 615 -7.59 -25.79 32.45
C ASP A 615 -6.35 -24.94 32.19
N ASP A 616 -6.52 -23.72 31.69
CA ASP A 616 -5.39 -22.87 31.32
C ASP A 616 -4.66 -22.33 32.54
N TYR A 617 -5.37 -21.94 33.57
CA TYR A 617 -4.80 -21.52 34.85
C TYR A 617 -4.02 -22.68 35.49
N LYS A 618 -4.56 -23.90 35.46
CA LYS A 618 -3.91 -25.09 35.97
C LYS A 618 -2.65 -25.45 35.17
N LYS A 619 -2.67 -25.33 33.85
CA LYS A 619 -1.47 -25.53 33.00
C LYS A 619 -0.37 -24.54 33.36
N GLN A 620 -0.74 -23.29 33.65
CA GLN A 620 0.21 -22.21 33.93
C GLN A 620 0.76 -22.24 35.36
N TYR A 621 -0.07 -22.55 36.34
CA TYR A 621 0.24 -22.41 37.78
C TYR A 621 0.22 -23.73 38.56
N GLY A 622 -0.08 -24.85 37.92
CA GLY A 622 -0.10 -26.18 38.56
C GLY A 622 -1.35 -26.48 39.42
N LYS A 623 -2.28 -25.54 39.54
CA LYS A 623 -3.51 -25.63 40.31
C LYS A 623 -4.62 -24.83 39.63
N THR A 624 -5.88 -25.15 39.96
CA THR A 624 -7.01 -24.40 39.38
C THR A 624 -7.11 -23.00 40.05
N TYR A 625 -7.82 -22.07 39.42
CA TYR A 625 -8.08 -20.76 39.98
C TYR A 625 -8.80 -20.86 41.35
N GLN A 626 -9.68 -21.84 41.50
CA GLN A 626 -10.41 -22.10 42.72
C GLN A 626 -9.49 -22.62 43.83
N ASP A 627 -8.56 -23.52 43.50
CA ASP A 627 -7.56 -24.02 44.48
C ASP A 627 -6.58 -22.92 44.93
N ASP A 628 -6.33 -21.92 44.07
CA ASP A 628 -5.45 -20.78 44.36
C ASP A 628 -6.17 -19.57 44.98
N PHE A 629 -7.46 -19.68 45.24
CA PHE A 629 -8.32 -18.55 45.66
C PHE A 629 -7.76 -17.77 46.84
N GLU A 630 -7.29 -18.42 47.90
CA GLU A 630 -6.77 -17.72 49.10
C GLU A 630 -5.49 -16.93 48.80
N ASN A 631 -4.61 -17.44 47.92
CA ASN A 631 -3.43 -16.70 47.48
C ASN A 631 -3.83 -15.48 46.62
N ILE A 632 -4.77 -15.67 45.68
CA ILE A 632 -5.31 -14.58 44.86
C ILE A 632 -5.96 -13.50 45.72
N LYS A 633 -6.76 -13.90 46.69
CA LYS A 633 -7.40 -13.01 47.67
C LYS A 633 -6.37 -12.22 48.47
N ALA A 634 -5.31 -12.87 48.96
CA ALA A 634 -4.23 -12.20 49.69
C ALA A 634 -3.51 -11.17 48.82
N GLN A 635 -3.25 -11.48 47.54
CA GLN A 635 -2.67 -10.54 46.57
C GLN A 635 -3.63 -9.36 46.30
N CYS A 636 -4.93 -9.60 46.14
CA CYS A 636 -5.93 -8.55 45.96
C CYS A 636 -6.01 -7.61 47.18
N VAL A 637 -6.05 -8.16 48.38
CA VAL A 637 -6.02 -7.37 49.62
C VAL A 637 -4.78 -6.50 49.69
N ARG A 638 -3.61 -7.04 49.38
CA ARG A 638 -2.36 -6.27 49.32
C ARG A 638 -2.43 -5.13 48.28
N ARG A 639 -2.95 -5.39 47.09
CA ARG A 639 -3.11 -4.36 46.03
C ARG A 639 -4.07 -3.25 46.49
N VAL A 640 -5.20 -3.62 47.09
CA VAL A 640 -6.18 -2.65 47.59
C VAL A 640 -5.56 -1.80 48.72
N SER A 641 -4.80 -2.40 49.62
CA SER A 641 -4.11 -1.67 50.69
C SER A 641 -3.08 -0.66 50.15
N ILE A 642 -2.36 -1.00 49.10
CA ILE A 642 -1.44 -0.09 48.42
C ILE A 642 -2.20 1.07 47.75
N ILE A 643 -3.31 0.79 47.07
CA ILE A 643 -4.15 1.81 46.45
C ILE A 643 -4.73 2.75 47.51
N ASP A 644 -5.26 2.22 48.59
CA ASP A 644 -5.81 2.99 49.72
C ASP A 644 -4.73 3.88 50.35
N PHE A 645 -3.53 3.34 50.57
CA PHE A 645 -2.39 4.10 51.08
C PHE A 645 -1.99 5.27 50.16
N ILE A 646 -1.95 5.04 48.84
CA ILE A 646 -1.63 6.09 47.84
C ILE A 646 -2.75 7.13 47.79
N TYR A 647 -4.01 6.70 47.82
CA TYR A 647 -5.18 7.57 47.79
C TYR A 647 -5.22 8.50 49.02
N ARG A 648 -4.99 7.97 50.21
CA ARG A 648 -4.95 8.77 51.45
C ARG A 648 -3.81 9.77 51.47
N ARG A 649 -2.62 9.42 50.90
CA ARG A 649 -1.51 10.36 50.79
C ARG A 649 -1.74 11.45 49.74
N GLY A 650 -2.43 11.15 48.65
CA GLY A 650 -2.77 12.13 47.61
C GLY A 650 -3.74 13.21 48.14
N HIS A 651 -4.60 12.90 49.08
CA HIS A 651 -5.53 13.87 49.67
C HIS A 651 -4.95 14.68 50.82
N SER A 652 -3.86 14.25 51.45
CA SER A 652 -3.19 15.00 52.53
C SER A 652 -2.28 16.12 52.04
N SER A 653 -2.08 16.27 50.74
CA SER A 653 -1.27 17.37 50.14
C SER A 653 -2.12 18.53 49.61
N VAL A 654 -3.41 18.59 49.91
CA VAL A 654 -4.35 19.66 49.52
C VAL A 654 -4.94 20.37 50.77
N THR A 655 -4.14 20.52 51.83
CA THR A 655 -4.43 21.46 52.92
C THR A 655 -3.32 22.49 53.04
#